data_a8db4eb0b257f4a0a12b0be37ff1b0bf
#
_entry.id   a8db4eb0b257f4a0a12b0be37ff1b0bf
#
_cell.length_a   1.000
_cell.length_b   1.000
_cell.length_c   1.000
_cell.angle_alpha   90.00
_cell.angle_beta   90.00
_cell.angle_gamma   90.00
#
_symmetry.space_group_name_H-M   'P 1'
#
loop_
_entity.id
_entity.type
_entity.pdbx_description
1 polymer ?
#
loop_
_entity_poly.entity_id
_entity_poly.type
_entity_poly.pdbx_seq_one_letter_code
_entity_poly.pdbx_strand_id
1 'polypeptide(L)'
;MFSSRILRWDLTAISADQNQRKPRKTTLLDCRAMRQTTMMKAAAAASFLMSVGFADGALAQATRNVPTPESVLGKRPGDDFYLANYDESRAYFKKLAEASDRVRLINVGKTTRGLDWEIAIISAPENLATLDRYKKISQKLADGRGLDDAAARALAREGKAIVHLDGGLHSTEVAGAQHSILLAHRLASAQGDPEVDAILKNVIVMLWPTLNPDGQNAVTAWYRKNLGTVYEVSPLPDLYQEYVGHDNNRDGYMNNMVESQAVTRTELEWAPVIFYCHHQTAPFPTRIFIPPFVEPISGNIHPLMGRWLNVLGMNIAAYLDARGMPGAVHRVGFDNWYPGFLDYTHIFRNSISFFTETALYRYATPRFYSVDEFPADQRNLTAGVMYASPWKGGWWRLKDAVEYMEGASMAVLDTAAKFREELLFNRYQAARDNVSAFTNGPPYAYVIPARQRDLGEAATLVEKLMVNGIEVHQAGKPFHASGVEHPAGSFVVLMDQPFSPLVKELFETQKYPELRESPNGPPIRPYDVTGWTLPLQMGVHVAPVLQPVSAAERAALTRVAKFAPPAGRVEGAGVSYVFSHRPNASFKAINALFAAGAQVGFVSAEIDMAEGRETGAIAASGVSRDTVEKIARESSLSVKAVAVPKGVVGVKKARVGLYRSWTANIDEGWTRWILENYGFAPVTLRNDSIQGGNLRERFDAIILPDASAKSIRDGFGPGILPGEYTGGLGSQGAAALREFVQAGGTLIAFNNASLYAIEDLGLPVKNVLAGLKPEEFYCSGCLLRVDIQDESHSASWGLPREPVVMFEGGPALEPGEGFVGRVLASYPKNQSPLMSGYLLHGEKLQGKAAAIEVQQGRGRVYLLAFRPQWRGQSHGTYKFFMNAIYESQGLSNPSSPKPAGATPTPPDKKG
;
A
#
# COMPACT_ATOMS: atom_id res chain seq x y z
N MET A 1 -1.57 -17.59 18.40
CA MET A 1 -2.64 -18.45 18.95
C MET A 1 -3.92 -17.65 18.81
N PHE A 2 -4.72 -17.96 17.81
CA PHE A 2 -6.01 -17.27 17.58
C PHE A 2 -7.13 -18.10 18.20
N SER A 3 -7.83 -17.53 19.16
CA SER A 3 -9.06 -18.09 19.71
C SER A 3 -10.22 -17.27 19.14
N SER A 4 -10.90 -17.81 18.13
CA SER A 4 -12.15 -17.29 17.62
C SER A 4 -13.30 -17.87 18.45
N ARG A 5 -13.94 -17.06 19.28
CA ARG A 5 -15.23 -17.40 19.88
C ARG A 5 -16.34 -16.91 18.98
N ILE A 6 -17.08 -17.86 18.43
CA ILE A 6 -18.34 -17.60 17.73
C ILE A 6 -19.41 -17.31 18.79
N LEU A 7 -20.09 -16.18 18.65
CA LEU A 7 -21.22 -15.77 19.46
C LEU A 7 -22.38 -16.78 19.32
N ARG A 8 -22.76 -17.43 20.42
CA ARG A 8 -24.08 -18.11 20.57
C ARG A 8 -25.11 -17.04 20.89
N TRP A 9 -26.16 -16.97 20.10
CA TRP A 9 -27.39 -16.28 20.44
C TRP A 9 -28.30 -17.26 21.13
N ASP A 10 -28.58 -17.05 22.43
CA ASP A 10 -29.64 -17.71 23.16
C ASP A 10 -30.96 -17.07 22.79
N LEU A 11 -31.78 -17.86 22.09
CA LEU A 11 -33.20 -17.56 21.91
C LEU A 11 -33.98 -18.26 23.05
N THR A 12 -34.34 -17.54 24.09
CA THR A 12 -35.35 -17.92 25.03
C THR A 12 -36.43 -16.84 25.17
N ALA A 13 -37.65 -17.34 25.03
CA ALA A 13 -38.90 -16.80 25.49
C ALA A 13 -39.72 -15.83 24.63
N ILE A 14 -40.68 -16.39 23.88
CA ILE A 14 -42.05 -15.90 23.90
C ILE A 14 -42.97 -17.13 23.90
N SER A 15 -43.78 -17.19 24.94
CA SER A 15 -44.73 -18.26 25.25
C SER A 15 -46.04 -18.17 24.46
N ALA A 16 -46.51 -19.33 24.06
CA ALA A 16 -47.90 -19.82 24.00
C ALA A 16 -49.06 -18.88 23.70
N ASP A 17 -49.75 -19.14 22.62
CA ASP A 17 -51.20 -19.37 22.74
C ASP A 17 -51.66 -20.44 21.74
N GLN A 18 -52.47 -21.38 22.28
CA GLN A 18 -53.06 -22.53 21.57
C GLN A 18 -54.33 -22.07 20.86
N ASN A 19 -54.58 -22.52 19.64
CA ASN A 19 -55.91 -23.09 19.36
C ASN A 19 -55.89 -24.01 18.15
N GLN A 20 -56.57 -25.12 18.43
CA GLN A 20 -56.78 -26.31 17.65
C GLN A 20 -57.36 -26.10 16.25
N ARG A 21 -56.94 -26.88 15.26
CA ARG A 21 -57.83 -27.59 14.34
C ARG A 21 -57.09 -28.79 13.72
N LYS A 22 -57.78 -29.94 13.78
CA LYS A 22 -57.36 -31.25 13.31
C LYS A 22 -57.27 -31.40 11.78
N PRO A 23 -56.57 -32.43 11.28
CA PRO A 23 -56.19 -32.57 9.88
C PRO A 23 -57.30 -33.27 9.05
N ARG A 24 -57.47 -32.82 7.82
CA ARG A 24 -58.20 -33.60 6.80
C ARG A 24 -57.18 -34.37 5.94
N LYS A 25 -57.32 -35.68 5.98
CA LYS A 25 -56.77 -36.63 5.02
C LYS A 25 -57.32 -36.35 3.63
N THR A 26 -56.46 -36.29 2.62
CA THR A 26 -56.84 -36.58 1.23
C THR A 26 -55.78 -37.42 0.58
N THR A 27 -56.25 -38.46 0.07
CA THR A 27 -55.71 -39.67 -0.57
C THR A 27 -54.74 -39.40 -1.74
N LEU A 28 -53.75 -40.30 -1.78
CA LEU A 28 -52.97 -40.62 -3.01
C LEU A 28 -53.91 -41.08 -4.14
N LEU A 29 -53.73 -40.54 -5.31
CA LEU A 29 -54.18 -41.15 -6.55
C LEU A 29 -53.05 -41.11 -7.57
N ASP A 30 -52.76 -42.31 -8.04
CA ASP A 30 -51.88 -42.73 -9.11
C ASP A 30 -52.02 -41.88 -10.37
N CYS A 31 -50.91 -41.55 -11.00
CA CYS A 31 -50.81 -41.36 -12.43
C CYS A 31 -49.59 -42.08 -13.01
N ARG A 32 -49.73 -43.46 -13.09
CA ARG A 32 -49.07 -44.22 -14.12
C ARG A 32 -50.08 -44.30 -15.28
N ALA A 33 -49.59 -44.00 -16.45
CA ALA A 33 -50.07 -44.36 -17.80
C ALA A 33 -50.29 -43.15 -18.70
N MET A 34 -49.29 -42.91 -19.49
CA MET A 34 -49.44 -42.75 -20.95
C MET A 34 -48.04 -42.80 -21.61
N ARG A 35 -47.65 -44.01 -21.90
CA ARG A 35 -46.67 -44.29 -22.95
C ARG A 35 -47.44 -44.74 -24.20
N GLN A 36 -46.88 -44.36 -25.34
CA GLN A 36 -47.14 -44.87 -26.69
C GLN A 36 -48.41 -44.37 -27.42
N THR A 37 -48.10 -43.65 -28.40
CA THR A 37 -48.42 -43.81 -29.85
C THR A 37 -48.29 -42.48 -30.51
N THR A 38 -47.30 -42.27 -31.40
CA THR A 38 -47.51 -42.25 -32.85
C THR A 38 -46.16 -42.14 -33.53
N MET A 39 -45.68 -43.28 -34.00
CA MET A 39 -44.74 -43.35 -35.11
C MET A 39 -45.53 -43.61 -36.38
N MET A 40 -45.01 -43.10 -37.48
CA MET A 40 -45.35 -43.38 -38.88
C MET A 40 -46.40 -42.57 -39.58
N LYS A 41 -45.93 -41.79 -40.51
CA LYS A 41 -46.26 -41.62 -41.95
C LYS A 41 -45.81 -40.21 -42.31
N ALA A 42 -45.06 -39.90 -43.34
CA ALA A 42 -44.87 -40.53 -44.60
C ALA A 42 -43.59 -40.00 -45.25
N ALA A 43 -42.93 -40.83 -45.96
CA ALA A 43 -41.91 -40.50 -46.95
C ALA A 43 -42.57 -40.18 -48.30
N ALA A 44 -41.79 -39.46 -49.14
CA ALA A 44 -41.91 -39.33 -50.61
C ALA A 44 -42.70 -38.12 -51.15
N ALA A 45 -41.91 -37.16 -51.70
CA ALA A 45 -41.97 -36.68 -53.11
C ALA A 45 -40.74 -35.76 -53.28
N ALA A 46 -39.78 -36.20 -53.88
CA ALA A 46 -39.20 -36.10 -55.21
C ALA A 46 -38.93 -34.72 -55.71
N SER A 47 -37.61 -34.39 -55.77
CA SER A 47 -36.82 -33.76 -56.82
C SER A 47 -37.53 -32.85 -57.86
N PHE A 48 -37.13 -31.58 -57.94
CA PHE A 48 -36.62 -31.00 -59.17
C PHE A 48 -35.74 -29.76 -58.91
N LEU A 49 -34.64 -29.73 -59.65
CA LEU A 49 -33.56 -28.82 -59.71
C LEU A 49 -33.96 -27.30 -59.73
N MET A 50 -33.20 -26.45 -59.05
CA MET A 50 -32.52 -25.33 -59.67
C MET A 50 -31.27 -24.97 -58.82
N SER A 51 -30.11 -25.22 -59.40
CA SER A 51 -28.81 -24.74 -58.98
C SER A 51 -28.71 -23.23 -59.16
N VAL A 52 -28.72 -22.48 -58.06
CA VAL A 52 -28.08 -21.17 -57.98
C VAL A 52 -27.00 -21.29 -56.94
N GLY A 53 -25.76 -21.28 -57.41
CA GLY A 53 -24.59 -21.34 -56.53
C GLY A 53 -24.49 -20.12 -55.65
N PHE A 54 -24.80 -20.27 -54.39
CA PHE A 54 -24.19 -19.42 -53.33
C PHE A 54 -22.95 -20.18 -52.87
N ALA A 55 -21.79 -19.70 -53.29
CA ALA A 55 -20.54 -20.07 -52.69
C ALA A 55 -20.59 -19.55 -51.23
N ASP A 56 -21.13 -20.38 -50.34
CA ASP A 56 -20.81 -20.28 -48.91
C ASP A 56 -19.31 -20.53 -48.77
N GLY A 57 -18.55 -19.44 -48.79
CA GLY A 57 -17.19 -19.47 -48.33
C GLY A 57 -17.23 -19.66 -46.79
N ALA A 58 -17.48 -20.89 -46.35
CA ALA A 58 -17.04 -21.34 -45.07
C ALA A 58 -15.51 -21.16 -45.06
N LEU A 59 -15.05 -20.01 -44.63
CA LEU A 59 -13.69 -19.83 -44.16
C LEU A 59 -13.48 -20.93 -43.10
N ALA A 60 -12.87 -22.03 -43.53
CA ALA A 60 -12.38 -23.05 -42.62
C ALA A 60 -11.51 -22.31 -41.62
N GLN A 61 -12.03 -22.20 -40.38
CA GLN A 61 -11.32 -21.61 -39.29
C GLN A 61 -10.04 -22.44 -39.12
N ALA A 62 -8.92 -21.92 -39.59
CA ALA A 62 -7.64 -22.61 -39.50
C ALA A 62 -7.45 -23.03 -38.02
N THR A 63 -7.27 -24.32 -37.80
CA THR A 63 -7.00 -24.87 -36.47
C THR A 63 -5.79 -24.13 -35.91
N ARG A 64 -6.01 -23.30 -34.88
CA ARG A 64 -4.93 -22.55 -34.27
C ARG A 64 -4.00 -23.54 -33.58
N ASN A 65 -2.78 -23.66 -34.03
CA ASN A 65 -1.74 -24.45 -33.36
C ASN A 65 -1.07 -23.59 -32.29
N VAL A 66 -1.84 -23.32 -31.20
CA VAL A 66 -1.35 -22.53 -30.06
C VAL A 66 -0.47 -23.43 -29.19
N PRO A 67 0.81 -23.07 -28.92
CA PRO A 67 1.71 -23.92 -28.16
C PRO A 67 1.21 -24.06 -26.72
N THR A 68 1.21 -25.30 -26.19
CA THR A 68 0.90 -25.50 -24.77
C THR A 68 2.03 -24.96 -23.87
N PRO A 69 1.74 -24.57 -22.64
CA PRO A 69 2.80 -24.15 -21.69
C PRO A 69 3.89 -25.21 -21.57
N GLU A 70 3.53 -26.48 -21.44
CA GLU A 70 4.48 -27.60 -21.32
C GLU A 70 5.41 -27.72 -22.52
N SER A 71 4.91 -27.47 -23.74
CA SER A 71 5.71 -27.57 -24.98
C SER A 71 6.80 -26.49 -25.05
N VAL A 72 6.63 -25.40 -24.32
CA VAL A 72 7.58 -24.27 -24.31
C VAL A 72 8.46 -24.29 -23.06
N LEU A 73 7.87 -24.56 -21.89
CA LEU A 73 8.54 -24.50 -20.60
C LEU A 73 9.15 -25.83 -20.16
N GLY A 74 8.80 -26.93 -20.86
CA GLY A 74 9.23 -28.29 -20.51
C GLY A 74 8.50 -28.93 -19.33
N LYS A 75 7.70 -28.14 -18.60
CA LYS A 75 6.85 -28.55 -17.47
C LYS A 75 5.56 -27.71 -17.46
N ARG A 76 4.51 -28.25 -16.84
CA ARG A 76 3.27 -27.51 -16.64
C ARG A 76 3.38 -26.55 -15.46
N PRO A 77 3.01 -25.27 -15.58
CA PRO A 77 2.79 -24.41 -14.43
C PRO A 77 1.78 -25.03 -13.44
N GLY A 78 2.17 -25.16 -12.18
CA GLY A 78 1.38 -25.88 -11.18
C GLY A 78 1.90 -27.28 -10.83
N ASP A 79 2.83 -27.86 -11.61
CA ASP A 79 3.48 -29.13 -11.26
C ASP A 79 4.22 -29.01 -9.91
N ASP A 80 4.22 -30.11 -9.15
CA ASP A 80 4.99 -30.18 -7.90
C ASP A 80 6.46 -29.92 -8.18
N PHE A 81 7.09 -29.15 -7.28
CA PHE A 81 8.52 -28.82 -7.34
C PHE A 81 8.96 -28.01 -8.55
N TYR A 82 8.02 -27.35 -9.24
CA TYR A 82 8.31 -26.50 -10.40
C TYR A 82 7.66 -25.12 -10.24
N LEU A 83 8.43 -24.09 -10.50
CA LEU A 83 7.97 -22.70 -10.63
C LEU A 83 8.55 -22.12 -11.92
N ALA A 84 7.70 -21.59 -12.79
CA ALA A 84 8.13 -20.72 -13.87
C ALA A 84 8.53 -19.36 -13.31
N ASN A 85 9.69 -18.85 -13.69
CA ASN A 85 10.11 -17.49 -13.38
C ASN A 85 9.52 -16.49 -14.38
N TYR A 86 9.78 -15.18 -14.16
CA TYR A 86 9.22 -14.15 -15.05
C TYR A 86 9.78 -14.24 -16.47
N ASP A 87 11.07 -14.53 -16.65
CA ASP A 87 11.68 -14.62 -17.96
C ASP A 87 11.10 -15.78 -18.78
N GLU A 88 10.86 -16.92 -18.14
CA GLU A 88 10.19 -18.10 -18.73
C GLU A 88 8.72 -17.76 -19.08
N SER A 89 7.99 -17.11 -18.17
CA SER A 89 6.62 -16.64 -18.40
C SER A 89 6.57 -15.71 -19.62
N ARG A 90 7.44 -14.70 -19.65
CA ARG A 90 7.55 -13.73 -20.74
C ARG A 90 7.85 -14.42 -22.08
N ALA A 91 8.77 -15.39 -22.09
CA ALA A 91 9.09 -16.16 -23.29
C ALA A 91 7.88 -16.94 -23.80
N TYR A 92 7.09 -17.52 -22.89
CA TYR A 92 5.84 -18.19 -23.25
C TYR A 92 4.80 -17.21 -23.84
N PHE A 93 4.56 -16.07 -23.17
CA PHE A 93 3.60 -15.07 -23.64
C PHE A 93 3.94 -14.53 -25.03
N LYS A 94 5.24 -14.39 -25.37
CA LYS A 94 5.68 -13.99 -26.70
C LYS A 94 5.29 -15.03 -27.75
N LYS A 95 5.59 -16.31 -27.51
CA LYS A 95 5.19 -17.40 -28.41
C LYS A 95 3.67 -17.53 -28.54
N LEU A 96 2.95 -17.29 -27.46
CA LEU A 96 1.49 -17.28 -27.46
C LEU A 96 0.93 -16.16 -28.34
N ALA A 97 1.47 -14.95 -28.24
CA ALA A 97 1.05 -13.81 -29.07
C ALA A 97 1.41 -13.97 -30.54
N GLU A 98 2.53 -14.64 -30.86
CA GLU A 98 2.91 -14.98 -32.23
C GLU A 98 1.95 -16.01 -32.83
N ALA A 99 1.45 -16.97 -32.04
CA ALA A 99 0.62 -18.08 -32.51
C ALA A 99 -0.89 -17.80 -32.49
N SER A 100 -1.35 -16.74 -31.83
CA SER A 100 -2.77 -16.46 -31.63
C SER A 100 -3.13 -14.99 -31.94
N ASP A 101 -4.10 -14.78 -32.83
CA ASP A 101 -4.69 -13.48 -33.15
C ASP A 101 -5.60 -12.91 -32.03
N ARG A 102 -5.81 -13.69 -30.94
CA ARG A 102 -6.55 -13.30 -29.74
C ARG A 102 -5.68 -12.61 -28.68
N VAL A 103 -4.35 -12.57 -28.88
CA VAL A 103 -3.41 -12.08 -27.88
C VAL A 103 -2.53 -10.97 -28.46
N ARG A 104 -2.42 -9.87 -27.74
CA ARG A 104 -1.50 -8.77 -28.03
C ARG A 104 -0.69 -8.42 -26.79
N LEU A 105 0.64 -8.37 -26.90
CA LEU A 105 1.49 -7.89 -25.80
C LEU A 105 1.67 -6.38 -25.86
N ILE A 106 1.70 -5.77 -24.69
CA ILE A 106 1.95 -4.34 -24.49
C ILE A 106 3.02 -4.18 -23.43
N ASN A 107 4.05 -3.40 -23.73
CA ASN A 107 5.06 -3.00 -22.73
C ASN A 107 4.52 -1.84 -21.91
N VAL A 108 4.48 -2.00 -20.58
CA VAL A 108 3.99 -0.99 -19.62
C VAL A 108 5.12 -0.22 -18.94
N GLY A 109 6.37 -0.56 -19.23
CA GLY A 109 7.55 0.12 -18.70
C GLY A 109 8.65 -0.85 -18.28
N LYS A 110 9.46 -0.40 -17.32
CA LYS A 110 10.53 -1.18 -16.70
C LYS A 110 10.28 -1.30 -15.21
N THR A 111 10.69 -2.43 -14.63
CA THR A 111 10.70 -2.64 -13.18
C THR A 111 11.82 -1.87 -12.51
N THR A 112 11.83 -1.86 -11.19
CA THR A 112 12.91 -1.25 -10.36
C THR A 112 14.28 -1.79 -10.75
N ARG A 113 14.42 -3.08 -11.07
CA ARG A 113 15.69 -3.69 -11.53
C ARG A 113 15.91 -3.62 -13.04
N GLY A 114 15.04 -2.91 -13.76
CA GLY A 114 15.19 -2.60 -15.19
C GLY A 114 14.70 -3.67 -16.14
N LEU A 115 13.97 -4.70 -15.69
CA LEU A 115 13.32 -5.67 -16.57
C LEU A 115 12.23 -4.99 -17.40
N ASP A 116 12.09 -5.39 -18.67
CA ASP A 116 10.94 -5.01 -19.47
C ASP A 116 9.68 -5.67 -18.92
N TRP A 117 8.61 -4.91 -18.76
CA TRP A 117 7.37 -5.37 -18.16
C TRP A 117 6.25 -5.36 -19.20
N GLU A 118 5.76 -6.56 -19.53
CA GLU A 118 4.77 -6.77 -20.58
C GLU A 118 3.49 -7.38 -19.99
N ILE A 119 2.35 -6.93 -20.52
CA ILE A 119 1.02 -7.45 -20.21
C ILE A 119 0.37 -8.02 -21.48
N ALA A 120 -0.52 -8.98 -21.31
CA ALA A 120 -1.27 -9.56 -22.42
C ALA A 120 -2.68 -8.98 -22.46
N ILE A 121 -3.04 -8.42 -23.61
CA ILE A 121 -4.43 -8.02 -23.92
C ILE A 121 -5.05 -9.17 -24.71
N ILE A 122 -6.10 -9.79 -24.14
CA ILE A 122 -6.73 -10.98 -24.72
C ILE A 122 -8.21 -10.69 -24.97
N SER A 123 -8.65 -10.89 -26.22
CA SER A 123 -10.04 -10.71 -26.64
C SER A 123 -10.26 -11.33 -28.02
N ALA A 124 -11.49 -11.26 -28.54
CA ALA A 124 -11.76 -11.62 -29.95
C ALA A 124 -10.96 -10.71 -30.91
N PRO A 125 -10.49 -11.23 -32.06
CA PRO A 125 -9.66 -10.46 -33.00
C PRO A 125 -10.27 -9.14 -33.45
N GLU A 126 -11.58 -9.11 -33.67
CA GLU A 126 -12.33 -7.88 -34.00
C GLU A 126 -12.30 -6.83 -32.90
N ASN A 127 -12.27 -7.24 -31.64
CA ASN A 127 -12.13 -6.32 -30.50
C ASN A 127 -10.69 -5.77 -30.45
N LEU A 128 -9.67 -6.65 -30.66
CA LEU A 128 -8.28 -6.24 -30.68
C LEU A 128 -7.95 -5.27 -31.82
N ALA A 129 -8.67 -5.38 -32.94
CA ALA A 129 -8.52 -4.46 -34.07
C ALA A 129 -9.01 -3.03 -33.76
N THR A 130 -9.87 -2.85 -32.74
CA THR A 130 -10.53 -1.59 -32.41
C THR A 130 -10.37 -1.18 -30.93
N LEU A 131 -9.28 -1.58 -30.29
CA LEU A 131 -9.03 -1.34 -28.84
C LEU A 131 -9.19 0.11 -28.42
N ASP A 132 -8.69 1.07 -29.21
CA ASP A 132 -8.75 2.49 -28.88
C ASP A 132 -10.19 3.02 -28.80
N ARG A 133 -11.12 2.44 -29.59
CA ARG A 133 -12.54 2.74 -29.47
C ARG A 133 -13.08 2.33 -28.11
N TYR A 134 -12.78 1.12 -27.68
CA TYR A 134 -13.30 0.60 -26.41
C TYR A 134 -12.64 1.26 -25.20
N LYS A 135 -11.36 1.60 -25.27
CA LYS A 135 -10.70 2.43 -24.23
C LYS A 135 -11.39 3.78 -24.08
N LYS A 136 -11.67 4.49 -25.20
CA LYS A 136 -12.38 5.79 -25.17
C LYS A 136 -13.80 5.66 -24.61
N ILE A 137 -14.52 4.60 -24.93
CA ILE A 137 -15.86 4.34 -24.35
C ILE A 137 -15.74 4.15 -22.82
N SER A 138 -14.81 3.32 -22.39
CA SER A 138 -14.60 3.04 -20.96
C SER A 138 -14.19 4.30 -20.20
N GLN A 139 -13.27 5.10 -20.73
CA GLN A 139 -12.86 6.39 -20.16
C GLN A 139 -14.03 7.37 -20.09
N LYS A 140 -14.85 7.45 -21.14
CA LYS A 140 -16.00 8.35 -21.17
C LYS A 140 -17.06 7.99 -20.13
N LEU A 141 -17.31 6.69 -19.94
CA LEU A 141 -18.22 6.19 -18.90
C LEU A 141 -17.64 6.36 -17.49
N ALA A 142 -16.33 6.28 -17.32
CA ALA A 142 -15.66 6.53 -16.06
C ALA A 142 -15.67 8.02 -15.66
N ASP A 143 -15.64 8.93 -16.63
CA ASP A 143 -15.79 10.38 -16.43
C ASP A 143 -17.24 10.75 -16.12
N GLY A 144 -18.21 10.25 -16.91
CA GLY A 144 -19.63 10.50 -16.79
C GLY A 144 -20.10 11.90 -17.17
N ARG A 145 -19.25 12.91 -17.13
CA ARG A 145 -19.61 14.32 -17.41
C ARG A 145 -19.98 14.53 -18.87
N GLY A 146 -21.03 15.32 -19.10
CA GLY A 146 -21.53 15.62 -20.44
C GLY A 146 -22.25 14.46 -21.13
N LEU A 147 -22.64 13.42 -20.38
CA LEU A 147 -23.52 12.34 -20.81
C LEU A 147 -24.87 12.43 -20.07
N ASP A 148 -25.92 12.11 -20.78
CA ASP A 148 -27.20 11.72 -20.19
C ASP A 148 -27.33 10.19 -20.13
N ASP A 149 -28.37 9.70 -19.47
CA ASP A 149 -28.57 8.26 -19.28
C ASP A 149 -28.76 7.52 -20.63
N ALA A 150 -29.39 8.17 -21.63
CA ALA A 150 -29.59 7.54 -22.94
C ALA A 150 -28.28 7.37 -23.72
N ALA A 151 -27.46 8.42 -23.76
CA ALA A 151 -26.13 8.39 -24.37
C ALA A 151 -25.20 7.40 -23.64
N ALA A 152 -25.22 7.37 -22.28
CA ALA A 152 -24.45 6.44 -21.50
C ALA A 152 -24.87 4.99 -21.74
N ARG A 153 -26.17 4.68 -21.84
CA ARG A 153 -26.66 3.34 -22.20
C ARG A 153 -26.27 2.94 -23.62
N ALA A 154 -26.27 3.88 -24.58
CA ALA A 154 -25.81 3.61 -25.93
C ALA A 154 -24.31 3.20 -25.93
N LEU A 155 -23.47 3.96 -25.21
CA LEU A 155 -22.05 3.61 -25.04
C LEU A 155 -21.84 2.28 -24.30
N ALA A 156 -22.65 1.99 -23.29
CA ALA A 156 -22.57 0.73 -22.54
C ALA A 156 -22.93 -0.49 -23.41
N ARG A 157 -23.95 -0.36 -24.28
CA ARG A 157 -24.31 -1.39 -25.29
C ARG A 157 -23.20 -1.64 -26.30
N GLU A 158 -22.54 -0.57 -26.75
CA GLU A 158 -21.45 -0.63 -27.72
C GLU A 158 -20.15 -1.15 -27.09
N GLY A 159 -19.86 -0.72 -25.87
CA GLY A 159 -18.61 -0.97 -25.15
C GLY A 159 -18.32 -2.42 -24.87
N LYS A 160 -17.09 -2.71 -24.49
CA LYS A 160 -16.65 -4.01 -23.95
C LYS A 160 -16.24 -3.82 -22.51
N ALA A 161 -16.48 -4.82 -21.66
CA ALA A 161 -15.97 -4.80 -20.30
C ALA A 161 -14.44 -4.98 -20.34
N ILE A 162 -13.69 -3.97 -19.96
CA ILE A 162 -12.25 -4.11 -19.76
C ILE A 162 -12.03 -4.60 -18.34
N VAL A 163 -11.36 -5.74 -18.22
CA VAL A 163 -11.12 -6.43 -16.93
C VAL A 163 -9.63 -6.60 -16.72
N HIS A 164 -9.10 -6.00 -15.65
CA HIS A 164 -7.77 -6.28 -15.16
C HIS A 164 -7.78 -7.57 -14.36
N LEU A 165 -6.92 -8.51 -14.75
CA LEU A 165 -6.58 -9.69 -13.98
C LEU A 165 -5.07 -9.75 -13.83
N ASP A 166 -4.59 -10.11 -12.65
CA ASP A 166 -3.16 -10.22 -12.44
C ASP A 166 -2.72 -11.55 -11.83
N GLY A 167 -1.46 -11.87 -12.02
CA GLY A 167 -0.77 -13.02 -11.44
C GLY A 167 -0.24 -12.75 -10.02
N GLY A 168 -0.84 -11.80 -9.30
CA GLY A 168 -0.43 -11.43 -7.95
C GLY A 168 0.76 -10.46 -7.91
N LEU A 169 0.88 -9.75 -6.78
CA LEU A 169 1.96 -8.79 -6.55
C LEU A 169 2.94 -9.23 -5.45
N HIS A 170 2.53 -10.11 -4.57
CA HIS A 170 3.40 -10.69 -3.55
C HIS A 170 4.08 -11.94 -4.12
N SER A 171 5.34 -11.83 -4.50
CA SER A 171 6.02 -12.88 -5.26
C SER A 171 6.20 -14.20 -4.50
N THR A 172 6.09 -14.19 -3.17
CA THR A 172 6.07 -15.41 -2.35
C THR A 172 4.75 -16.18 -2.43
N GLU A 173 3.69 -15.55 -2.98
CA GLU A 173 2.37 -16.09 -3.26
C GLU A 173 2.33 -16.61 -4.70
N VAL A 174 3.06 -17.69 -4.94
CA VAL A 174 3.56 -18.09 -6.26
C VAL A 174 2.50 -18.54 -7.26
N ALA A 175 1.30 -18.96 -6.82
CA ALA A 175 0.30 -19.59 -7.70
C ALA A 175 -0.27 -18.62 -8.74
N GLY A 176 -0.40 -17.32 -8.40
CA GLY A 176 -0.94 -16.31 -9.31
C GLY A 176 -0.13 -16.18 -10.59
N ALA A 177 1.21 -16.10 -10.49
CA ALA A 177 2.08 -16.02 -11.66
C ALA A 177 2.05 -17.32 -12.51
N GLN A 178 1.81 -18.49 -11.88
CA GLN A 178 1.66 -19.75 -12.62
C GLN A 178 0.27 -19.83 -13.28
N HIS A 179 -0.77 -19.38 -12.59
CA HIS A 179 -2.16 -19.33 -13.09
C HIS A 179 -2.27 -18.47 -14.35
N SER A 180 -1.61 -17.29 -14.39
CA SER A 180 -1.69 -16.37 -15.53
C SER A 180 -1.27 -17.03 -16.86
N ILE A 181 -0.28 -17.92 -16.82
CA ILE A 181 0.20 -18.66 -17.99
C ILE A 181 -0.90 -19.62 -18.51
N LEU A 182 -1.56 -20.37 -17.61
CA LEU A 182 -2.61 -21.32 -17.97
C LEU A 182 -3.88 -20.62 -18.45
N LEU A 183 -4.30 -19.55 -17.77
CA LEU A 183 -5.44 -18.74 -18.17
C LEU A 183 -5.24 -18.15 -19.56
N ALA A 184 -4.06 -17.59 -19.85
CA ALA A 184 -3.73 -17.04 -21.17
C ALA A 184 -3.82 -18.10 -22.25
N HIS A 185 -3.26 -19.30 -22.00
CA HIS A 185 -3.36 -20.43 -22.93
C HIS A 185 -4.81 -20.82 -23.17
N ARG A 186 -5.62 -20.99 -22.12
CA ARG A 186 -7.04 -21.36 -22.22
C ARG A 186 -7.82 -20.38 -23.11
N LEU A 187 -7.69 -19.07 -22.86
CA LEU A 187 -8.40 -18.04 -23.61
C LEU A 187 -7.92 -17.95 -25.06
N ALA A 188 -6.64 -18.16 -25.32
CA ALA A 188 -6.05 -18.08 -26.66
C ALA A 188 -6.36 -19.32 -27.54
N SER A 189 -6.41 -20.51 -26.91
CA SER A 189 -6.47 -21.78 -27.64
C SER A 189 -7.88 -22.39 -27.76
N ALA A 190 -8.82 -22.04 -26.89
CA ALA A 190 -10.15 -22.62 -26.85
C ALA A 190 -10.89 -22.48 -28.20
N GLN A 191 -11.55 -23.57 -28.63
CA GLN A 191 -12.35 -23.62 -29.85
C GLN A 191 -13.69 -24.26 -29.56
N GLY A 192 -14.79 -23.56 -29.89
CA GLY A 192 -16.15 -24.05 -29.66
C GLY A 192 -16.51 -24.20 -28.18
N ASP A 193 -15.80 -23.52 -27.30
CA ASP A 193 -16.14 -23.39 -25.87
C ASP A 193 -17.09 -22.17 -25.70
N PRO A 194 -18.39 -22.40 -25.41
CA PRO A 194 -19.37 -21.30 -25.35
C PRO A 194 -19.05 -20.29 -24.25
N GLU A 195 -18.43 -20.71 -23.14
CA GLU A 195 -18.03 -19.83 -22.06
C GLU A 195 -16.90 -18.88 -22.51
N VAL A 196 -15.85 -19.43 -23.12
CA VAL A 196 -14.72 -18.65 -23.62
C VAL A 196 -15.14 -17.77 -24.81
N ASP A 197 -15.96 -18.28 -25.72
CA ASP A 197 -16.46 -17.52 -26.87
C ASP A 197 -17.30 -16.29 -26.40
N ALA A 198 -18.16 -16.47 -25.38
CA ALA A 198 -18.92 -15.36 -24.78
C ALA A 198 -18.02 -14.33 -24.09
N ILE A 199 -16.99 -14.80 -23.37
CA ILE A 199 -15.99 -13.93 -22.73
C ILE A 199 -15.24 -13.11 -23.79
N LEU A 200 -14.63 -13.76 -24.78
CA LEU A 200 -13.81 -13.09 -25.80
C LEU A 200 -14.64 -12.07 -26.62
N LYS A 201 -15.91 -12.37 -26.87
CA LYS A 201 -16.82 -11.47 -27.58
C LYS A 201 -17.13 -10.20 -26.81
N ASN A 202 -17.26 -10.28 -25.47
CA ASN A 202 -17.81 -9.20 -24.63
C ASN A 202 -16.79 -8.52 -23.73
N VAL A 203 -15.64 -9.14 -23.52
CA VAL A 203 -14.62 -8.70 -22.57
C VAL A 203 -13.28 -8.47 -23.28
N ILE A 204 -12.56 -7.45 -22.82
CA ILE A 204 -11.14 -7.24 -23.09
C ILE A 204 -10.39 -7.53 -21.81
N VAL A 205 -9.66 -8.61 -21.78
CA VAL A 205 -8.88 -9.04 -20.62
C VAL A 205 -7.51 -8.36 -20.65
N MET A 206 -7.18 -7.59 -19.62
CA MET A 206 -5.85 -7.06 -19.35
C MET A 206 -5.18 -8.03 -18.37
N LEU A 207 -4.47 -9.02 -18.89
CA LEU A 207 -3.80 -10.02 -18.07
C LEU A 207 -2.36 -9.58 -17.78
N TRP A 208 -2.08 -9.32 -16.52
CA TRP A 208 -0.74 -9.06 -16.01
C TRP A 208 -0.13 -10.40 -15.58
N PRO A 209 0.96 -10.88 -16.20
CA PRO A 209 1.59 -12.15 -15.79
C PRO A 209 2.00 -12.14 -14.32
N THR A 210 2.44 -11.01 -13.81
CA THR A 210 2.69 -10.68 -12.41
C THR A 210 2.78 -9.16 -12.26
N LEU A 211 2.45 -8.64 -11.08
CA LEU A 211 2.71 -7.24 -10.74
C LEU A 211 4.11 -7.02 -10.14
N ASN A 212 4.91 -8.07 -9.98
CA ASN A 212 6.27 -8.00 -9.45
C ASN A 212 7.22 -8.96 -10.18
N PRO A 213 7.67 -8.63 -11.41
CA PRO A 213 8.61 -9.46 -12.19
C PRO A 213 9.92 -9.75 -11.47
N ASP A 214 10.51 -8.74 -10.84
CA ASP A 214 11.79 -8.85 -10.11
C ASP A 214 11.69 -9.86 -8.97
N GLY A 215 10.60 -9.78 -8.21
CA GLY A 215 10.34 -10.69 -7.12
C GLY A 215 10.02 -12.11 -7.56
N GLN A 216 9.29 -12.30 -8.67
CA GLN A 216 9.04 -13.62 -9.22
C GLN A 216 10.36 -14.34 -9.57
N ASN A 217 11.29 -13.61 -10.20
CA ASN A 217 12.63 -14.16 -10.50
C ASN A 217 13.39 -14.49 -9.20
N ALA A 218 13.39 -13.60 -8.20
CA ALA A 218 14.11 -13.80 -6.94
C ALA A 218 13.56 -14.99 -6.14
N VAL A 219 12.24 -15.10 -5.98
CA VAL A 219 11.59 -16.19 -5.23
C VAL A 219 11.79 -17.53 -5.94
N THR A 220 11.65 -17.58 -7.27
CA THR A 220 11.89 -18.78 -8.04
C THR A 220 13.35 -19.25 -7.94
N ALA A 221 14.30 -18.32 -8.01
CA ALA A 221 15.72 -18.65 -7.85
C ALA A 221 16.02 -19.20 -6.46
N TRP A 222 15.42 -18.60 -5.40
CA TRP A 222 15.55 -19.07 -4.02
C TRP A 222 14.99 -20.49 -3.84
N TYR A 223 13.77 -20.73 -4.33
CA TYR A 223 13.17 -22.06 -4.27
C TYR A 223 13.99 -23.12 -5.01
N ARG A 224 14.42 -22.83 -6.24
CA ARG A 224 15.25 -23.74 -7.05
C ARG A 224 16.61 -24.04 -6.38
N LYS A 225 17.23 -23.04 -5.72
CA LYS A 225 18.48 -23.22 -4.95
C LYS A 225 18.32 -24.23 -3.82
N ASN A 226 17.19 -24.22 -3.13
CA ASN A 226 16.94 -25.01 -1.93
C ASN A 226 16.16 -26.29 -2.19
N LEU A 227 15.73 -26.56 -3.43
CA LEU A 227 14.94 -27.72 -3.81
C LEU A 227 15.64 -29.04 -3.44
N GLY A 228 14.90 -29.94 -2.78
CA GLY A 228 15.42 -31.23 -2.30
C GLY A 228 16.33 -31.13 -1.07
N THR A 229 16.48 -29.95 -0.46
CA THR A 229 17.21 -29.77 0.81
C THR A 229 16.21 -29.62 1.97
N VAL A 230 16.72 -29.62 3.19
CA VAL A 230 15.92 -29.33 4.40
C VAL A 230 15.40 -27.88 4.43
N TYR A 231 15.87 -27.02 3.54
CA TYR A 231 15.52 -25.62 3.40
C TYR A 231 14.57 -25.35 2.24
N GLU A 232 14.03 -26.39 1.60
CA GLU A 232 13.16 -26.26 0.41
C GLU A 232 12.01 -25.26 0.61
N VAL A 233 11.41 -25.28 1.79
CA VAL A 233 10.29 -24.40 2.15
C VAL A 233 10.68 -23.20 3.01
N SER A 234 11.97 -22.87 3.06
CA SER A 234 12.47 -21.75 3.86
C SER A 234 12.01 -20.39 3.28
N PRO A 235 11.76 -19.38 4.12
CA PRO A 235 11.41 -18.05 3.64
C PRO A 235 12.57 -17.40 2.89
N LEU A 236 12.26 -16.51 1.97
CA LEU A 236 13.26 -15.66 1.31
C LEU A 236 13.90 -14.73 2.37
N PRO A 237 15.24 -14.66 2.49
CA PRO A 237 15.91 -13.85 3.51
C PRO A 237 15.96 -12.35 3.20
N ASP A 238 15.60 -11.95 1.98
CA ASP A 238 15.57 -10.57 1.51
C ASP A 238 14.20 -10.16 1.00
N LEU A 239 14.00 -8.85 0.80
CA LEU A 239 12.79 -8.32 0.20
C LEU A 239 12.68 -8.78 -1.27
N TYR A 240 11.51 -9.27 -1.67
CA TYR A 240 11.26 -9.67 -3.06
C TYR A 240 10.95 -8.50 -3.99
N GLN A 241 10.49 -7.35 -3.47
CA GLN A 241 10.58 -6.07 -4.16
C GLN A 241 11.69 -5.26 -3.49
N GLU A 242 12.55 -4.64 -4.26
CA GLU A 242 13.86 -4.09 -3.86
C GLU A 242 13.83 -3.26 -2.57
N TYR A 243 12.80 -2.38 -2.43
CA TYR A 243 12.67 -1.46 -1.31
C TYR A 243 11.54 -1.83 -0.36
N VAL A 244 10.40 -2.26 -0.89
CA VAL A 244 9.16 -2.29 -0.09
C VAL A 244 8.65 -3.71 0.21
N GLY A 245 9.20 -4.75 -0.44
CA GLY A 245 8.78 -6.12 -0.22
C GLY A 245 7.27 -6.29 -0.29
N HIS A 246 6.64 -6.71 0.81
CA HIS A 246 5.18 -6.91 0.91
C HIS A 246 4.40 -5.59 0.82
N ASP A 247 5.01 -4.47 1.16
CA ASP A 247 4.37 -3.15 1.06
C ASP A 247 4.28 -2.61 -0.39
N ASN A 248 4.64 -3.41 -1.41
CA ASN A 248 4.26 -3.10 -2.79
C ASN A 248 2.73 -3.05 -2.94
N ASN A 249 1.98 -3.71 -2.05
CA ASN A 249 0.53 -3.57 -1.88
C ASN A 249 0.12 -2.54 -0.80
N ARG A 250 0.93 -1.52 -0.55
CA ARG A 250 0.60 -0.39 0.36
C ARG A 250 0.90 0.96 -0.29
N ASP A 251 1.32 0.95 -1.55
CA ASP A 251 1.73 2.12 -2.33
C ASP A 251 0.65 2.59 -3.34
N GLY A 252 -0.60 2.14 -3.16
CA GLY A 252 -1.68 2.30 -4.14
C GLY A 252 -2.06 3.74 -4.45
N TYR A 253 -2.02 4.68 -3.48
CA TYR A 253 -2.30 6.10 -3.72
C TYR A 253 -1.03 6.96 -3.73
N MET A 254 0.04 6.53 -3.02
CA MET A 254 1.29 7.29 -3.05
C MET A 254 2.05 7.12 -4.36
N ASN A 255 1.98 5.95 -4.96
CA ASN A 255 2.69 5.67 -6.21
C ASN A 255 4.18 6.08 -6.13
N ASN A 256 4.85 5.65 -5.07
CA ASN A 256 6.27 5.91 -4.86
C ASN A 256 7.14 5.00 -5.73
N MET A 257 6.73 3.74 -5.89
CA MET A 257 7.45 2.75 -6.68
C MET A 257 7.10 2.86 -8.17
N VAL A 258 8.06 2.52 -9.02
CA VAL A 258 7.85 2.53 -10.48
C VAL A 258 6.77 1.53 -10.91
N GLU A 259 6.62 0.43 -10.17
CA GLU A 259 5.60 -0.58 -10.40
C GLU A 259 4.20 -0.01 -10.13
N SER A 260 3.97 0.62 -8.99
CA SER A 260 2.69 1.26 -8.66
C SER A 260 2.32 2.35 -9.65
N GLN A 261 3.31 3.15 -10.07
CA GLN A 261 3.11 4.18 -11.12
C GLN A 261 2.72 3.57 -12.46
N ALA A 262 3.35 2.46 -12.85
CA ALA A 262 3.04 1.80 -14.13
C ALA A 262 1.62 1.21 -14.11
N VAL A 263 1.22 0.56 -13.02
CA VAL A 263 -0.14 0.04 -12.84
C VAL A 263 -1.15 1.19 -12.90
N THR A 264 -0.99 2.22 -12.06
CA THR A 264 -1.93 3.35 -12.00
C THR A 264 -2.05 4.08 -13.33
N ARG A 265 -0.95 4.32 -14.04
CA ARG A 265 -0.96 4.93 -15.38
C ARG A 265 -1.73 4.07 -16.38
N THR A 266 -1.49 2.76 -16.39
CA THR A 266 -2.16 1.83 -17.30
C THR A 266 -3.66 1.74 -16.98
N GLU A 267 -4.02 1.70 -15.70
CA GLU A 267 -5.41 1.71 -15.24
C GLU A 267 -6.16 2.99 -15.66
N LEU A 268 -5.53 4.14 -15.57
CA LEU A 268 -6.13 5.41 -16.03
C LEU A 268 -6.27 5.46 -17.57
N GLU A 269 -5.32 4.89 -18.30
CA GLU A 269 -5.36 4.81 -19.76
C GLU A 269 -6.46 3.86 -20.25
N TRP A 270 -6.59 2.68 -19.67
CA TRP A 270 -7.54 1.65 -20.09
C TRP A 270 -8.90 1.76 -19.42
N ALA A 271 -8.93 2.36 -18.25
CA ALA A 271 -10.12 2.52 -17.42
C ALA A 271 -10.92 1.20 -17.26
N PRO A 272 -10.34 0.11 -16.74
CA PRO A 272 -11.04 -1.15 -16.57
C PRO A 272 -12.21 -1.01 -15.61
N VAL A 273 -13.33 -1.69 -15.90
CA VAL A 273 -14.52 -1.69 -15.03
C VAL A 273 -14.35 -2.60 -13.83
N ILE A 274 -13.47 -3.63 -13.94
CA ILE A 274 -13.09 -4.55 -12.87
C ILE A 274 -11.57 -4.59 -12.76
N PHE A 275 -11.07 -4.50 -11.53
CA PHE A 275 -9.68 -4.76 -11.14
C PHE A 275 -9.67 -5.92 -10.15
N TYR A 276 -9.12 -7.06 -10.54
CA TYR A 276 -9.09 -8.26 -9.73
C TYR A 276 -7.67 -8.79 -9.53
N CYS A 277 -7.25 -8.83 -8.27
CA CYS A 277 -5.93 -9.30 -7.84
C CYS A 277 -5.99 -10.65 -7.15
N HIS A 278 -5.00 -11.49 -7.40
CA HIS A 278 -4.84 -12.79 -6.75
C HIS A 278 -3.82 -12.76 -5.63
N HIS A 279 -4.21 -13.26 -4.44
CA HIS A 279 -3.35 -13.45 -3.28
C HIS A 279 -3.40 -14.87 -2.73
N GLN A 280 -2.48 -15.19 -1.80
CA GLN A 280 -2.39 -16.51 -1.18
C GLN A 280 -2.14 -16.44 0.34
N THR A 281 -3.12 -15.97 1.10
CA THR A 281 -3.13 -16.08 2.56
C THR A 281 -4.52 -16.40 3.13
N ALA A 282 -5.28 -17.30 2.43
CA ALA A 282 -6.58 -17.74 2.92
C ALA A 282 -6.51 -18.19 4.39
N PRO A 283 -7.49 -17.80 5.23
CA PRO A 283 -7.55 -18.27 6.61
C PRO A 283 -7.61 -19.80 6.68
N PHE A 284 -6.66 -20.42 7.34
CA PHE A 284 -6.66 -21.88 7.49
C PHE A 284 -7.83 -22.35 8.36
N PRO A 285 -8.61 -23.39 7.98
CA PRO A 285 -8.37 -24.36 6.92
C PRO A 285 -9.12 -24.08 5.59
N THR A 286 -9.63 -22.88 5.37
CA THR A 286 -10.31 -22.53 4.11
C THR A 286 -9.36 -22.57 2.91
N ARG A 287 -9.90 -22.65 1.67
CA ARG A 287 -9.08 -22.76 0.47
C ARG A 287 -9.02 -21.48 -0.33
N ILE A 288 -10.06 -20.65 -0.22
CA ILE A 288 -10.08 -19.33 -0.84
C ILE A 288 -10.99 -18.41 -0.03
N PHE A 289 -10.47 -17.21 0.30
CA PHE A 289 -11.29 -16.08 0.73
C PHE A 289 -11.76 -15.32 -0.50
N ILE A 290 -13.01 -14.91 -0.47
CA ILE A 290 -13.69 -14.13 -1.50
C ILE A 290 -14.50 -13.00 -0.85
N PRO A 291 -14.83 -11.90 -1.58
CA PRO A 291 -15.83 -10.94 -1.11
C PRO A 291 -17.20 -11.63 -0.84
N PRO A 292 -18.06 -11.10 0.05
CA PRO A 292 -17.97 -9.83 0.78
C PRO A 292 -16.88 -9.78 1.84
N PHE A 293 -16.28 -8.59 2.00
CA PHE A 293 -15.34 -8.29 3.08
C PHE A 293 -16.06 -8.14 4.43
N VAL A 294 -15.31 -8.18 5.54
CA VAL A 294 -15.83 -7.89 6.87
C VAL A 294 -15.88 -6.36 7.10
N GLU A 295 -16.77 -5.92 7.99
CA GLU A 295 -16.78 -4.52 8.45
C GLU A 295 -15.55 -4.19 9.31
N PRO A 296 -15.05 -2.92 9.24
CA PRO A 296 -15.68 -1.78 8.59
C PRO A 296 -15.28 -1.65 7.09
N ILE A 297 -16.16 -1.02 6.34
CA ILE A 297 -15.94 -0.66 4.95
C ILE A 297 -15.91 0.86 4.85
N SER A 298 -15.01 1.45 4.05
CA SER A 298 -14.96 2.90 3.87
C SER A 298 -16.28 3.43 3.34
N GLY A 299 -16.80 4.46 4.01
CA GLY A 299 -18.05 5.13 3.62
C GLY A 299 -17.95 5.95 2.32
N ASN A 300 -16.75 6.12 1.77
CA ASN A 300 -16.53 6.83 0.51
C ASN A 300 -16.59 5.91 -0.73
N ILE A 301 -16.75 4.61 -0.54
CA ILE A 301 -16.98 3.67 -1.65
C ILE A 301 -18.40 3.87 -2.17
N HIS A 302 -18.51 4.05 -3.51
CA HIS A 302 -19.83 4.18 -4.12
C HIS A 302 -20.65 2.89 -3.95
N PRO A 303 -21.94 2.94 -3.50
CA PRO A 303 -22.72 1.74 -3.19
C PRO A 303 -22.86 0.73 -4.34
N LEU A 304 -22.91 1.21 -5.60
CA LEU A 304 -22.96 0.32 -6.77
C LEU A 304 -21.67 -0.49 -6.92
N MET A 305 -20.51 0.10 -6.62
CA MET A 305 -19.22 -0.63 -6.68
C MET A 305 -19.16 -1.72 -5.62
N GLY A 306 -19.55 -1.41 -4.38
CA GLY A 306 -19.64 -2.40 -3.29
C GLY A 306 -20.64 -3.52 -3.60
N ARG A 307 -21.76 -3.22 -4.24
CA ARG A 307 -22.76 -4.24 -4.63
C ARG A 307 -22.20 -5.20 -5.69
N TRP A 308 -21.57 -4.69 -6.74
CA TRP A 308 -20.96 -5.54 -7.76
C TRP A 308 -19.79 -6.37 -7.23
N LEU A 309 -19.00 -5.83 -6.33
CA LEU A 309 -17.96 -6.55 -5.61
C LEU A 309 -18.53 -7.79 -4.91
N ASN A 310 -19.68 -7.65 -4.21
CA ASN A 310 -20.35 -8.76 -3.55
C ASN A 310 -20.93 -9.79 -4.55
N VAL A 311 -21.45 -9.33 -5.69
CA VAL A 311 -21.96 -10.21 -6.76
C VAL A 311 -20.79 -11.05 -7.33
N LEU A 312 -19.65 -10.44 -7.60
CA LEU A 312 -18.47 -11.12 -8.11
C LEU A 312 -17.98 -12.20 -7.12
N GLY A 313 -17.87 -11.86 -5.82
CA GLY A 313 -17.46 -12.81 -4.80
C GLY A 313 -18.41 -14.01 -4.69
N MET A 314 -19.70 -13.78 -4.66
CA MET A 314 -20.69 -14.88 -4.59
C MET A 314 -20.74 -15.71 -5.88
N ASN A 315 -20.51 -15.11 -7.06
CA ASN A 315 -20.39 -15.89 -8.29
C ASN A 315 -19.12 -16.75 -8.30
N ILE A 316 -18.00 -16.26 -7.77
CA ILE A 316 -16.79 -17.10 -7.59
C ILE A 316 -17.11 -18.32 -6.73
N ALA A 317 -17.77 -18.17 -5.58
CA ALA A 317 -18.14 -19.29 -4.72
C ALA A 317 -19.01 -20.30 -5.47
N ALA A 318 -20.08 -19.85 -6.11
CA ALA A 318 -21.00 -20.72 -6.85
C ALA A 318 -20.30 -21.44 -8.01
N TYR A 319 -19.37 -20.77 -8.71
CA TYR A 319 -18.60 -21.32 -9.80
C TYR A 319 -17.66 -22.45 -9.34
N LEU A 320 -17.00 -22.24 -8.20
CA LEU A 320 -16.12 -23.23 -7.58
C LEU A 320 -16.91 -24.43 -7.05
N ASP A 321 -18.01 -24.19 -6.34
CA ASP A 321 -18.88 -25.23 -5.80
C ASP A 321 -19.46 -26.13 -6.92
N ALA A 322 -19.89 -25.55 -8.05
CA ALA A 322 -20.37 -26.28 -9.21
C ALA A 322 -19.31 -27.21 -9.84
N ARG A 323 -18.04 -26.97 -9.55
CA ARG A 323 -16.88 -27.75 -10.01
C ARG A 323 -16.32 -28.69 -8.95
N GLY A 324 -16.98 -28.80 -7.79
CA GLY A 324 -16.53 -29.63 -6.67
C GLY A 324 -15.26 -29.12 -6.00
N MET A 325 -15.03 -27.81 -6.00
CA MET A 325 -13.87 -27.11 -5.41
C MET A 325 -14.31 -26.44 -4.09
N PRO A 326 -14.29 -27.15 -2.95
CA PRO A 326 -14.81 -26.68 -1.68
C PRO A 326 -13.85 -25.71 -0.99
N GLY A 327 -14.31 -25.01 0.04
CA GLY A 327 -13.47 -24.23 0.92
C GLY A 327 -13.51 -22.73 0.67
N ALA A 328 -14.46 -22.22 -0.11
CA ALA A 328 -14.68 -20.79 -0.28
C ALA A 328 -15.31 -20.18 0.98
N VAL A 329 -14.75 -19.07 1.47
CA VAL A 329 -15.21 -18.36 2.66
C VAL A 329 -15.24 -16.85 2.39
N HIS A 330 -16.15 -16.16 3.09
CA HIS A 330 -16.31 -14.71 3.01
C HIS A 330 -16.56 -14.09 4.38
N ARG A 331 -16.45 -12.78 4.49
CA ARG A 331 -16.65 -12.01 5.73
C ARG A 331 -15.76 -12.49 6.89
N VAL A 332 -14.49 -12.75 6.59
CA VAL A 332 -13.49 -13.15 7.58
C VAL A 332 -12.16 -12.46 7.31
N GLY A 333 -11.51 -11.94 8.34
CA GLY A 333 -10.12 -11.53 8.34
C GLY A 333 -9.75 -10.26 7.55
N PHE A 334 -10.53 -9.88 6.54
CA PHE A 334 -10.19 -8.80 5.61
C PHE A 334 -11.32 -7.78 5.56
N ASP A 335 -11.01 -6.53 5.96
CA ASP A 335 -11.91 -5.39 5.83
C ASP A 335 -11.58 -4.54 4.58
N ASN A 336 -12.43 -3.57 4.27
CA ASN A 336 -12.22 -2.61 3.18
C ASN A 336 -12.14 -1.18 3.74
N TRP A 337 -11.29 -0.98 4.76
CA TRP A 337 -11.12 0.31 5.41
C TRP A 337 -9.95 1.10 4.83
N TYR A 338 -8.72 0.54 4.81
CA TYR A 338 -7.50 1.24 4.38
C TYR A 338 -7.40 1.32 2.84
N PRO A 339 -7.30 2.53 2.24
CA PRO A 339 -7.31 2.70 0.77
C PRO A 339 -5.95 2.48 0.09
N GLY A 340 -4.90 2.21 0.84
CA GLY A 340 -3.52 2.22 0.33
C GLY A 340 -3.10 0.95 -0.39
N PHE A 341 -3.95 -0.09 -0.44
CA PHE A 341 -3.69 -1.29 -1.22
C PHE A 341 -3.73 -0.99 -2.71
N LEU A 342 -2.72 -1.43 -3.47
CA LEU A 342 -2.66 -1.22 -4.92
C LEU A 342 -3.88 -1.85 -5.62
N ASP A 343 -4.31 -3.01 -5.15
CA ASP A 343 -5.45 -3.75 -5.65
C ASP A 343 -6.83 -3.24 -5.16
N TYR A 344 -6.85 -2.20 -4.34
CA TYR A 344 -8.08 -1.68 -3.74
C TYR A 344 -8.33 -0.20 -4.03
N THR A 345 -7.29 0.63 -4.15
CA THR A 345 -7.39 2.08 -4.40
C THR A 345 -8.32 2.43 -5.57
N HIS A 346 -8.39 1.55 -6.58
CA HIS A 346 -9.16 1.79 -7.80
C HIS A 346 -10.68 1.84 -7.58
N ILE A 347 -11.20 1.33 -6.44
CA ILE A 347 -12.62 1.39 -6.12
C ILE A 347 -13.11 2.84 -5.95
N PHE A 348 -12.24 3.73 -5.47
CA PHE A 348 -12.50 5.17 -5.35
C PHE A 348 -12.42 5.92 -6.69
N ARG A 349 -12.06 5.21 -7.78
CA ARG A 349 -12.01 5.68 -9.16
C ARG A 349 -13.05 4.99 -10.04
N ASN A 350 -14.16 4.55 -9.44
CA ASN A 350 -15.31 3.93 -10.12
C ASN A 350 -14.95 2.63 -10.86
N SER A 351 -13.96 1.87 -10.38
CA SER A 351 -13.62 0.51 -10.79
C SER A 351 -14.00 -0.48 -9.69
N ILE A 352 -14.57 -1.61 -10.01
CA ILE A 352 -14.87 -2.66 -9.02
C ILE A 352 -13.54 -3.36 -8.71
N SER A 353 -12.88 -2.90 -7.63
CA SER A 353 -11.54 -3.34 -7.27
C SER A 353 -11.58 -4.23 -6.04
N PHE A 354 -10.97 -5.41 -6.13
CA PHE A 354 -10.95 -6.40 -5.06
C PHE A 354 -9.88 -7.47 -5.27
N PHE A 355 -9.68 -8.26 -4.23
CA PHE A 355 -8.78 -9.41 -4.24
C PHE A 355 -9.45 -10.67 -3.69
N THR A 356 -8.84 -11.80 -3.97
CA THR A 356 -9.12 -13.08 -3.32
C THR A 356 -7.84 -13.62 -2.69
N GLU A 357 -8.00 -14.43 -1.63
CA GLU A 357 -6.89 -15.05 -0.94
C GLU A 357 -7.01 -16.56 -1.06
N THR A 358 -6.21 -17.16 -1.95
CA THR A 358 -6.15 -18.61 -2.09
C THR A 358 -5.21 -19.20 -1.03
N ALA A 359 -5.47 -20.42 -0.59
CA ALA A 359 -4.63 -21.08 0.41
C ALA A 359 -3.20 -21.28 -0.11
N LEU A 360 -2.23 -21.02 0.74
CA LEU A 360 -0.81 -21.25 0.50
C LEU A 360 -0.28 -22.29 1.48
N TYR A 361 0.53 -23.23 0.99
CA TYR A 361 1.53 -23.84 1.88
C TYR A 361 2.85 -23.10 1.68
N ARG A 362 3.78 -23.66 0.93
CA ARG A 362 5.01 -22.95 0.56
C ARG A 362 5.44 -23.33 -0.84
N TYR A 363 5.54 -22.33 -1.71
CA TYR A 363 6.03 -22.48 -3.08
C TYR A 363 5.33 -23.61 -3.85
N ALA A 364 6.09 -24.48 -4.54
CA ALA A 364 5.54 -25.63 -5.27
C ALA A 364 5.68 -26.95 -4.52
N THR A 365 5.94 -26.92 -3.23
CA THR A 365 6.04 -28.11 -2.38
C THR A 365 4.66 -28.58 -1.93
N PRO A 366 4.25 -29.81 -2.22
CA PRO A 366 2.93 -30.33 -1.81
C PRO A 366 2.88 -30.61 -0.32
N ARG A 367 1.68 -30.47 0.29
CA ARG A 367 1.45 -30.87 1.68
C ARG A 367 0.12 -31.60 1.84
N PHE A 368 0.11 -32.62 2.68
CA PHE A 368 -1.11 -33.27 3.14
C PHE A 368 -1.55 -32.66 4.49
N TYR A 369 -2.85 -32.43 4.64
CA TYR A 369 -3.48 -31.92 5.86
C TYR A 369 -4.53 -32.89 6.35
N SER A 370 -4.46 -33.28 7.62
CA SER A 370 -5.53 -33.99 8.30
C SER A 370 -6.48 -33.00 8.99
N VAL A 371 -7.72 -33.44 9.23
CA VAL A 371 -8.72 -32.63 9.95
C VAL A 371 -8.26 -32.32 11.40
N ASP A 372 -7.44 -33.19 11.98
CA ASP A 372 -6.89 -33.00 13.33
C ASP A 372 -5.94 -31.82 13.42
N GLU A 373 -5.36 -31.37 12.30
CA GLU A 373 -4.55 -30.16 12.23
C GLU A 373 -5.37 -28.87 12.18
N PHE A 374 -6.69 -28.97 11.95
CA PHE A 374 -7.56 -27.80 11.89
C PHE A 374 -7.72 -27.19 13.30
N PRO A 375 -7.95 -25.88 13.42
CA PRO A 375 -8.38 -25.27 14.66
C PRO A 375 -9.58 -26.00 15.24
N ALA A 376 -9.63 -26.20 16.56
CA ALA A 376 -10.63 -27.06 17.21
C ALA A 376 -12.09 -26.65 16.89
N ASP A 377 -12.34 -25.36 16.76
CA ASP A 377 -13.62 -24.76 16.38
C ASP A 377 -13.99 -24.95 14.90
N GLN A 378 -13.02 -25.36 14.06
CA GLN A 378 -13.20 -25.56 12.61
C GLN A 378 -13.13 -27.03 12.17
N ARG A 379 -13.06 -27.97 13.11
CA ARG A 379 -13.11 -29.43 12.83
C ARG A 379 -14.50 -29.94 12.52
N ASN A 380 -15.54 -29.16 12.81
CA ASN A 380 -16.90 -29.47 12.38
C ASN A 380 -17.10 -29.11 10.91
N LEU A 381 -17.12 -30.13 10.06
CA LEU A 381 -17.26 -29.98 8.60
C LEU A 381 -18.72 -29.97 8.14
N THR A 382 -19.66 -29.67 9.03
CA THR A 382 -21.07 -29.47 8.68
C THR A 382 -21.20 -28.17 7.88
N ALA A 383 -21.82 -28.25 6.70
CA ALA A 383 -22.11 -27.10 5.87
C ALA A 383 -22.99 -26.07 6.60
N GLY A 384 -22.66 -24.79 6.50
CA GLY A 384 -23.39 -23.68 7.08
C GLY A 384 -23.51 -22.52 6.09
N VAL A 385 -24.35 -21.54 6.39
CA VAL A 385 -24.60 -20.40 5.50
C VAL A 385 -23.33 -19.60 5.17
N MET A 386 -22.43 -19.48 6.14
CA MET A 386 -21.19 -18.73 5.99
C MET A 386 -20.03 -19.59 5.44
N TYR A 387 -20.20 -20.91 5.40
CA TYR A 387 -19.21 -21.85 4.87
C TYR A 387 -19.95 -23.05 4.27
N ALA A 388 -20.46 -22.87 3.04
CA ALA A 388 -21.39 -23.78 2.39
C ALA A 388 -20.77 -25.13 2.03
N SER A 389 -19.49 -25.16 1.67
CA SER A 389 -18.76 -26.36 1.26
C SER A 389 -17.41 -26.44 1.98
N PRO A 390 -17.38 -26.93 3.24
CA PRO A 390 -16.13 -27.04 3.99
C PRO A 390 -15.12 -27.99 3.35
N TRP A 391 -13.86 -27.58 3.31
CA TRP A 391 -12.76 -28.43 2.86
C TRP A 391 -12.49 -29.52 3.90
N LYS A 392 -12.36 -30.76 3.41
CA LYS A 392 -12.24 -31.95 4.26
C LYS A 392 -10.81 -32.38 4.56
N GLY A 393 -9.83 -31.52 4.32
CA GLY A 393 -8.42 -31.89 4.36
C GLY A 393 -7.99 -32.66 3.10
N GLY A 394 -6.79 -33.18 3.15
CA GLY A 394 -6.20 -33.91 2.03
C GLY A 394 -4.95 -33.22 1.50
N TRP A 395 -4.51 -33.63 0.30
CA TRP A 395 -3.40 -32.98 -0.36
C TRP A 395 -3.76 -31.57 -0.79
N TRP A 396 -2.80 -30.66 -0.60
CA TRP A 396 -2.81 -29.31 -1.16
C TRP A 396 -1.52 -29.09 -1.93
N ARG A 397 -1.65 -28.86 -3.22
CA ARG A 397 -0.56 -28.73 -4.17
C ARG A 397 -0.60 -27.35 -4.82
N LEU A 398 0.49 -26.94 -5.45
CA LEU A 398 0.49 -25.71 -6.28
C LEU A 398 -0.58 -25.80 -7.39
N LYS A 399 -0.76 -26.96 -8.00
CA LYS A 399 -1.80 -27.21 -9.00
C LYS A 399 -3.19 -26.85 -8.47
N ASP A 400 -3.53 -27.28 -7.24
CA ASP A 400 -4.85 -27.01 -6.66
C ASP A 400 -5.05 -25.49 -6.51
N ALA A 401 -4.06 -24.76 -5.99
CA ALA A 401 -4.14 -23.31 -5.87
C ALA A 401 -4.30 -22.60 -7.22
N VAL A 402 -3.56 -23.03 -8.24
CA VAL A 402 -3.65 -22.53 -9.63
C VAL A 402 -5.05 -22.77 -10.22
N GLU A 403 -5.63 -23.95 -9.99
CA GLU A 403 -6.99 -24.29 -10.48
C GLU A 403 -8.07 -23.45 -9.77
N TYR A 404 -7.93 -23.17 -8.46
CA TYR A 404 -8.84 -22.25 -7.74
C TYR A 404 -8.75 -20.82 -8.30
N MET A 405 -7.56 -20.32 -8.58
CA MET A 405 -7.38 -19.01 -9.17
C MET A 405 -7.91 -18.95 -10.62
N GLU A 406 -7.70 -19.99 -11.42
CA GLU A 406 -8.27 -20.07 -12.77
C GLU A 406 -9.80 -20.08 -12.72
N GLY A 407 -10.40 -20.88 -11.81
CA GLY A 407 -11.84 -20.91 -11.57
C GLY A 407 -12.40 -19.55 -11.17
N ALA A 408 -11.73 -18.86 -10.24
CA ALA A 408 -12.12 -17.53 -9.82
C ALA A 408 -12.02 -16.50 -10.95
N SER A 409 -10.94 -16.53 -11.73
CA SER A 409 -10.77 -15.67 -12.92
C SER A 409 -11.86 -15.90 -13.96
N MET A 410 -12.17 -17.16 -14.27
CA MET A 410 -13.24 -17.49 -15.21
C MET A 410 -14.62 -17.04 -14.70
N ALA A 411 -14.90 -17.17 -13.41
CA ALA A 411 -16.14 -16.67 -12.81
C ALA A 411 -16.28 -15.14 -12.93
N VAL A 412 -15.20 -14.40 -12.73
CA VAL A 412 -15.16 -12.95 -12.91
C VAL A 412 -15.39 -12.56 -14.37
N LEU A 413 -14.72 -13.24 -15.30
CA LEU A 413 -14.84 -12.98 -16.73
C LEU A 413 -16.24 -13.35 -17.27
N ASP A 414 -16.83 -14.44 -16.79
CA ASP A 414 -18.21 -14.85 -17.10
C ASP A 414 -19.22 -13.80 -16.60
N THR A 415 -19.06 -13.31 -15.36
CA THR A 415 -19.88 -12.21 -14.82
C THR A 415 -19.73 -10.96 -15.68
N ALA A 416 -18.50 -10.61 -16.03
CA ALA A 416 -18.22 -9.42 -16.86
C ALA A 416 -18.84 -9.56 -18.27
N ALA A 417 -18.84 -10.75 -18.86
CA ALA A 417 -19.45 -11.00 -20.15
C ALA A 417 -20.98 -10.94 -20.09
N LYS A 418 -21.59 -11.53 -19.08
CA LYS A 418 -23.05 -11.59 -18.89
C LYS A 418 -23.67 -10.24 -18.58
N PHE A 419 -23.02 -9.46 -17.70
CA PHE A 419 -23.51 -8.19 -17.17
C PHE A 419 -22.74 -7.00 -17.73
N ARG A 420 -22.15 -7.12 -18.90
CA ARG A 420 -21.30 -6.12 -19.54
C ARG A 420 -21.96 -4.73 -19.60
N GLU A 421 -23.20 -4.66 -20.08
CA GLU A 421 -23.94 -3.41 -20.26
C GLU A 421 -24.23 -2.75 -18.91
N GLU A 422 -24.67 -3.54 -17.93
CA GLU A 422 -24.99 -3.06 -16.58
C GLU A 422 -23.74 -2.57 -15.84
N LEU A 423 -22.63 -3.31 -15.93
CA LEU A 423 -21.37 -2.90 -15.31
C LEU A 423 -20.88 -1.56 -15.87
N LEU A 424 -20.87 -1.42 -17.19
CA LEU A 424 -20.45 -0.19 -17.86
C LEU A 424 -21.41 0.97 -17.55
N PHE A 425 -22.72 0.74 -17.53
CA PHE A 425 -23.69 1.77 -17.20
C PHE A 425 -23.63 2.16 -15.73
N ASN A 426 -23.46 1.21 -14.79
CA ASN A 426 -23.34 1.51 -13.36
C ASN A 426 -22.04 2.27 -13.04
N ARG A 427 -20.98 2.06 -13.81
CA ARG A 427 -19.77 2.88 -13.71
C ARG A 427 -20.06 4.35 -14.04
N TYR A 428 -20.81 4.61 -15.14
CA TYR A 428 -21.28 5.95 -15.46
C TYR A 428 -22.14 6.54 -14.35
N GLN A 429 -23.09 5.75 -13.81
CA GLN A 429 -23.93 6.21 -12.71
C GLN A 429 -23.10 6.61 -11.49
N ALA A 430 -22.11 5.80 -11.11
CA ALA A 430 -21.22 6.11 -9.99
C ALA A 430 -20.45 7.42 -10.24
N ALA A 431 -19.91 7.62 -11.43
CA ALA A 431 -19.19 8.85 -11.80
C ALA A 431 -20.11 10.08 -11.72
N ARG A 432 -21.31 9.98 -12.30
CA ARG A 432 -22.33 11.05 -12.27
C ARG A 432 -22.75 11.38 -10.83
N ASP A 433 -23.02 10.36 -10.04
CA ASP A 433 -23.49 10.52 -8.66
C ASP A 433 -22.39 11.16 -7.79
N ASN A 434 -21.11 10.78 -7.97
CA ASN A 434 -19.99 11.42 -7.30
C ASN A 434 -19.87 12.90 -7.66
N VAL A 435 -19.95 13.26 -8.96
CA VAL A 435 -19.94 14.66 -9.39
C VAL A 435 -21.13 15.42 -8.79
N SER A 436 -22.33 14.84 -8.84
CA SER A 436 -23.56 15.46 -8.31
C SER A 436 -23.51 15.67 -6.80
N ALA A 437 -22.98 14.70 -6.05
CA ALA A 437 -22.87 14.79 -4.60
C ALA A 437 -22.09 16.05 -4.17
N PHE A 438 -20.98 16.33 -4.83
CA PHE A 438 -20.11 17.45 -4.48
C PHE A 438 -20.40 18.74 -5.28
N THR A 439 -21.27 18.69 -6.29
CA THR A 439 -21.90 19.88 -6.85
C THR A 439 -22.93 20.45 -5.89
N ASN A 440 -23.63 19.59 -5.14
CA ASN A 440 -24.77 19.95 -4.30
C ASN A 440 -24.48 19.90 -2.79
N GLY A 441 -23.31 19.41 -2.38
CA GLY A 441 -22.93 19.27 -0.96
C GLY A 441 -21.44 19.47 -0.70
N PRO A 442 -21.06 19.85 0.54
CA PRO A 442 -19.67 20.02 0.95
C PRO A 442 -18.96 18.68 1.14
N PRO A 443 -17.60 18.69 1.05
CA PRO A 443 -16.76 19.83 0.68
C PRO A 443 -16.85 20.11 -0.84
N TYR A 444 -16.98 21.39 -1.22
CA TYR A 444 -17.04 21.79 -2.64
C TYR A 444 -15.65 21.83 -3.30
N ALA A 445 -14.64 22.03 -2.51
CA ALA A 445 -13.23 22.00 -2.92
C ALA A 445 -12.32 21.77 -1.72
N TYR A 446 -11.05 21.48 -2.01
CA TYR A 446 -9.94 21.63 -1.06
C TYR A 446 -8.94 22.62 -1.63
N VAL A 447 -8.43 23.53 -0.79
CA VAL A 447 -7.39 24.48 -1.15
C VAL A 447 -6.09 24.07 -0.49
N ILE A 448 -5.02 23.98 -1.27
CA ILE A 448 -3.65 23.85 -0.83
C ILE A 448 -3.02 25.22 -1.01
N PRO A 449 -2.92 26.04 0.08
CA PRO A 449 -2.46 27.43 -0.03
C PRO A 449 -1.03 27.53 -0.58
N ALA A 450 -0.72 28.58 -1.33
CA ALA A 450 0.64 28.84 -1.82
C ALA A 450 1.64 29.14 -0.69
N ARG A 451 1.14 29.52 0.50
CA ARG A 451 1.97 29.66 1.70
C ARG A 451 1.98 28.36 2.49
N GLN A 452 3.09 27.65 2.44
CA GLN A 452 3.31 26.39 3.13
C GLN A 452 4.61 26.47 3.94
N ARG A 453 4.73 25.64 4.97
CA ARG A 453 5.99 25.45 5.70
C ARG A 453 7.04 24.81 4.80
N ASP A 454 6.61 23.82 4.00
CA ASP A 454 7.38 23.15 2.96
C ASP A 454 6.57 23.16 1.65
N LEU A 455 6.93 24.07 0.77
CA LEU A 455 6.26 24.20 -0.52
C LEU A 455 6.57 23.00 -1.45
N GLY A 456 7.74 22.37 -1.26
CA GLY A 456 8.12 21.17 -1.99
C GLY A 456 7.18 20.01 -1.67
N GLU A 457 6.84 19.80 -0.39
CA GLU A 457 5.91 18.76 0.01
C GLU A 457 4.46 19.02 -0.44
N ALA A 458 4.03 20.29 -0.43
CA ALA A 458 2.74 20.64 -1.03
C ALA A 458 2.70 20.35 -2.53
N ALA A 459 3.80 20.62 -3.23
CA ALA A 459 3.95 20.27 -4.64
C ALA A 459 3.93 18.74 -4.86
N THR A 460 4.61 17.98 -4.02
CA THR A 460 4.57 16.51 -4.03
C THR A 460 3.15 15.99 -3.80
N LEU A 461 2.39 16.57 -2.86
CA LEU A 461 0.98 16.18 -2.65
C LEU A 461 0.15 16.41 -3.92
N VAL A 462 0.31 17.57 -4.58
CA VAL A 462 -0.38 17.87 -5.85
C VAL A 462 0.01 16.85 -6.93
N GLU A 463 1.29 16.51 -7.05
CA GLU A 463 1.75 15.49 -8.00
C GLU A 463 1.09 14.12 -7.74
N LYS A 464 1.06 13.69 -6.46
CA LYS A 464 0.40 12.42 -6.07
C LYS A 464 -1.09 12.40 -6.44
N LEU A 465 -1.80 13.50 -6.24
CA LEU A 465 -3.19 13.61 -6.69
C LEU A 465 -3.31 13.47 -8.21
N MET A 466 -2.48 14.17 -8.97
CA MET A 466 -2.52 14.14 -10.43
C MET A 466 -2.14 12.76 -11.01
N VAL A 467 -1.16 12.07 -10.42
CA VAL A 467 -0.81 10.69 -10.80
C VAL A 467 -2.00 9.75 -10.63
N ASN A 468 -2.85 10.01 -9.64
CA ASN A 468 -4.09 9.25 -9.40
C ASN A 468 -5.27 9.70 -10.27
N GLY A 469 -5.07 10.59 -11.23
CA GLY A 469 -6.10 11.07 -12.15
C GLY A 469 -7.00 12.17 -11.59
N ILE A 470 -6.64 12.76 -10.45
CA ILE A 470 -7.36 13.87 -9.83
C ILE A 470 -7.08 15.16 -10.58
N GLU A 471 -8.13 15.92 -10.90
CA GLU A 471 -8.01 17.23 -11.52
C GLU A 471 -7.66 18.29 -10.47
N VAL A 472 -6.51 18.94 -10.66
CA VAL A 472 -6.05 20.04 -9.82
C VAL A 472 -6.01 21.32 -10.63
N HIS A 473 -6.41 22.43 -10.00
CA HIS A 473 -6.40 23.77 -10.60
C HIS A 473 -5.43 24.66 -9.83
N GLN A 474 -4.96 25.71 -10.47
CA GLN A 474 -4.16 26.75 -9.83
C GLN A 474 -4.84 28.10 -9.94
N ALA A 475 -4.89 28.83 -8.84
CA ALA A 475 -5.45 30.18 -8.78
C ALA A 475 -4.46 31.19 -9.36
N GLY A 476 -4.82 31.87 -10.45
CA GLY A 476 -3.98 32.89 -11.08
C GLY A 476 -3.99 34.23 -10.33
N LYS A 477 -4.93 34.45 -9.41
CA LYS A 477 -5.12 35.60 -8.54
C LYS A 477 -5.56 35.13 -7.14
N PRO A 478 -5.62 35.99 -6.11
CA PRO A 478 -6.17 35.59 -4.80
C PRO A 478 -7.53 34.91 -4.96
N PHE A 479 -7.69 33.76 -4.29
CA PHE A 479 -8.89 32.91 -4.35
C PHE A 479 -9.66 32.98 -3.04
N HIS A 480 -10.95 33.34 -3.11
CA HIS A 480 -11.80 33.50 -1.94
C HIS A 480 -12.74 32.31 -1.79
N ALA A 481 -12.65 31.60 -0.69
CA ALA A 481 -13.53 30.45 -0.43
C ALA A 481 -13.85 30.34 1.06
N SER A 482 -15.09 30.04 1.41
CA SER A 482 -15.56 29.88 2.81
C SER A 482 -15.13 31.03 3.76
N GLY A 483 -15.12 32.27 3.25
CA GLY A 483 -14.74 33.47 4.02
C GLY A 483 -13.24 33.66 4.22
N VAL A 484 -12.40 32.86 3.57
CA VAL A 484 -10.93 32.94 3.64
C VAL A 484 -10.37 33.33 2.28
N GLU A 485 -9.42 34.27 2.27
CA GLU A 485 -8.62 34.61 1.11
C GLU A 485 -7.36 33.74 1.06
N HIS A 486 -7.18 33.03 -0.05
CA HIS A 486 -5.95 32.25 -0.31
C HIS A 486 -5.11 32.97 -1.36
N PRO A 487 -3.77 33.03 -1.21
CA PRO A 487 -2.90 33.75 -2.13
C PRO A 487 -2.97 33.21 -3.56
N ALA A 488 -2.68 34.06 -4.56
CA ALA A 488 -2.40 33.61 -5.92
C ALA A 488 -1.31 32.54 -5.94
N GLY A 489 -1.43 31.56 -6.83
CA GLY A 489 -0.57 30.38 -6.86
C GLY A 489 -1.04 29.22 -6.01
N SER A 490 -2.07 29.39 -5.16
CA SER A 490 -2.69 28.28 -4.42
C SER A 490 -3.28 27.24 -5.36
N PHE A 491 -3.16 25.96 -5.01
CA PHE A 491 -3.83 24.88 -5.74
C PHE A 491 -5.22 24.64 -5.18
N VAL A 492 -6.15 24.34 -6.08
CA VAL A 492 -7.55 24.07 -5.76
C VAL A 492 -7.99 22.77 -6.38
N VAL A 493 -8.45 21.84 -5.57
CA VAL A 493 -9.03 20.58 -5.98
C VAL A 493 -10.55 20.74 -5.88
N LEU A 494 -11.20 20.94 -7.01
CA LEU A 494 -12.66 21.00 -7.08
C LEU A 494 -13.23 19.61 -6.91
N MET A 495 -14.23 19.46 -6.06
CA MET A 495 -14.77 18.14 -5.72
C MET A 495 -15.83 17.62 -6.70
N ASP A 496 -16.38 18.47 -7.56
CA ASP A 496 -17.32 18.08 -8.63
C ASP A 496 -16.61 17.39 -9.81
N GLN A 497 -15.83 16.37 -9.49
CA GLN A 497 -15.09 15.54 -10.44
C GLN A 497 -15.30 14.04 -10.15
N PRO A 498 -15.10 13.13 -11.14
CA PRO A 498 -15.50 11.73 -11.04
C PRO A 498 -14.80 10.95 -9.93
N PHE A 499 -13.54 11.32 -9.61
CA PHE A 499 -12.70 10.62 -8.63
C PHE A 499 -12.60 11.37 -7.28
N SER A 500 -13.54 12.27 -7.01
CA SER A 500 -13.65 12.97 -5.73
C SER A 500 -13.72 12.07 -4.50
N PRO A 501 -14.29 10.84 -4.53
CA PRO A 501 -14.21 9.94 -3.38
C PRO A 501 -12.77 9.65 -2.93
N LEU A 502 -11.82 9.51 -3.86
CA LEU A 502 -10.41 9.33 -3.52
C LEU A 502 -9.82 10.56 -2.81
N VAL A 503 -10.15 11.76 -3.28
CA VAL A 503 -9.68 13.01 -2.62
C VAL A 503 -10.20 13.08 -1.19
N LYS A 504 -11.49 12.81 -1.00
CA LYS A 504 -12.12 12.81 0.31
C LYS A 504 -11.49 11.77 1.22
N GLU A 505 -11.30 10.54 0.72
CA GLU A 505 -10.66 9.45 1.44
C GLU A 505 -9.25 9.78 1.95
N LEU A 506 -8.46 10.49 1.14
CA LEU A 506 -7.09 10.87 1.49
C LEU A 506 -7.00 12.10 2.41
N PHE A 507 -8.01 12.99 2.38
CA PHE A 507 -7.90 14.31 3.04
C PHE A 507 -8.72 14.42 4.32
N GLU A 508 -9.79 13.66 4.48
CA GLU A 508 -10.58 13.69 5.70
C GLU A 508 -9.87 13.00 6.87
N THR A 509 -10.24 13.38 8.09
CA THR A 509 -9.82 12.68 9.29
C THR A 509 -10.60 11.37 9.40
N GLN A 510 -9.91 10.25 9.43
CA GLN A 510 -10.53 8.95 9.60
C GLN A 510 -11.02 8.77 11.03
N LYS A 511 -12.22 8.20 11.16
CA LYS A 511 -12.85 7.83 12.42
C LYS A 511 -13.20 6.34 12.36
N TYR A 512 -12.24 5.51 12.74
CA TYR A 512 -12.45 4.06 12.77
C TYR A 512 -13.48 3.70 13.86
N PRO A 513 -14.48 2.86 13.58
CA PRO A 513 -15.47 2.48 14.58
C PRO A 513 -14.83 1.63 15.69
N GLU A 514 -15.33 1.79 16.92
CA GLU A 514 -14.92 0.95 18.03
C GLU A 514 -15.59 -0.43 17.92
N LEU A 515 -14.85 -1.40 17.40
CA LEU A 515 -15.29 -2.79 17.27
C LEU A 515 -14.57 -3.64 18.33
N ARG A 516 -15.32 -4.45 19.09
CA ARG A 516 -14.80 -5.32 20.13
C ARG A 516 -15.29 -6.75 19.99
N GLU A 517 -14.50 -7.71 20.45
CA GLU A 517 -14.86 -9.14 20.46
C GLU A 517 -16.06 -9.43 21.39
N SER A 518 -16.21 -8.65 22.44
CA SER A 518 -17.31 -8.68 23.40
C SER A 518 -17.45 -7.33 24.12
N PRO A 519 -18.57 -7.03 24.78
CA PRO A 519 -18.67 -5.82 25.61
C PRO A 519 -17.52 -5.73 26.61
N ASN A 520 -16.74 -4.63 26.56
CA ASN A 520 -15.51 -4.40 27.34
C ASN A 520 -14.37 -5.40 27.08
N GLY A 521 -14.47 -6.25 26.07
CA GLY A 521 -13.39 -7.13 25.62
C GLY A 521 -12.36 -6.38 24.77
N PRO A 522 -11.34 -7.10 24.26
CA PRO A 522 -10.31 -6.51 23.42
C PRO A 522 -10.91 -5.95 22.12
N PRO A 523 -10.32 -4.88 21.56
CA PRO A 523 -10.69 -4.41 20.23
C PRO A 523 -10.45 -5.49 19.17
N ILE A 524 -11.34 -5.56 18.18
CA ILE A 524 -11.11 -6.35 16.97
C ILE A 524 -9.98 -5.67 16.19
N ARG A 525 -8.96 -6.45 15.86
CA ARG A 525 -7.82 -5.93 15.10
C ARG A 525 -8.26 -5.59 13.68
N PRO A 526 -8.05 -4.36 13.19
CA PRO A 526 -8.23 -4.02 11.79
C PRO A 526 -7.25 -4.81 10.91
N TYR A 527 -7.58 -4.94 9.63
CA TYR A 527 -6.71 -5.62 8.68
C TYR A 527 -5.40 -4.85 8.46
N ASP A 528 -5.47 -3.51 8.40
CA ASP A 528 -4.29 -2.64 8.30
C ASP A 528 -4.41 -1.46 9.31
N VAL A 529 -3.95 -0.26 8.97
CA VAL A 529 -4.02 0.92 9.84
C VAL A 529 -5.41 1.55 9.86
N THR A 530 -5.68 2.33 10.89
CA THR A 530 -6.99 2.96 11.11
C THR A 530 -7.06 4.41 10.66
N GLY A 531 -5.91 5.08 10.48
CA GLY A 531 -5.84 6.48 10.06
C GLY A 531 -4.64 6.77 9.17
N TRP A 532 -4.85 7.57 8.10
CA TRP A 532 -3.84 7.86 7.06
C TRP A 532 -3.94 9.28 6.51
N THR A 533 -4.70 10.20 7.10
CA THR A 533 -4.94 11.55 6.57
C THR A 533 -3.68 12.17 5.95
N LEU A 534 -3.59 12.15 4.62
CA LEU A 534 -2.35 12.40 3.90
C LEU A 534 -1.76 13.82 4.13
N PRO A 535 -2.56 14.90 4.17
CA PRO A 535 -2.03 16.22 4.51
C PRO A 535 -1.33 16.27 5.87
N LEU A 536 -1.83 15.54 6.87
CA LEU A 536 -1.22 15.47 8.21
C LEU A 536 0.11 14.72 8.16
N GLN A 537 0.18 13.59 7.46
CA GLN A 537 1.41 12.82 7.30
C GLN A 537 2.50 13.59 6.55
N MET A 538 2.11 14.31 5.50
CA MET A 538 3.04 15.10 4.69
C MET A 538 3.40 16.45 5.33
N GLY A 539 2.70 16.87 6.39
CA GLY A 539 2.89 18.17 6.99
C GLY A 539 2.47 19.34 6.09
N VAL A 540 1.47 19.11 5.24
CA VAL A 540 0.91 20.06 4.27
C VAL A 540 -0.40 20.64 4.80
N HIS A 541 -0.50 21.98 4.83
CA HIS A 541 -1.75 22.62 5.17
C HIS A 541 -2.73 22.54 3.99
N VAL A 542 -3.93 22.00 4.26
CA VAL A 542 -5.04 21.89 3.31
C VAL A 542 -6.30 22.41 3.98
N ALA A 543 -7.04 23.30 3.31
CA ALA A 543 -8.27 23.89 3.81
C ALA A 543 -9.48 23.36 3.05
N PRO A 544 -10.49 22.75 3.72
CA PRO A 544 -11.74 22.36 3.10
C PRO A 544 -12.60 23.57 2.79
N VAL A 545 -13.24 23.60 1.62
CA VAL A 545 -14.20 24.61 1.20
C VAL A 545 -15.61 24.09 1.45
N LEU A 546 -16.29 24.66 2.43
CA LEU A 546 -17.61 24.20 2.89
C LEU A 546 -18.77 25.00 2.32
N GLN A 547 -18.49 26.01 1.48
CA GLN A 547 -19.49 26.80 0.76
C GLN A 547 -19.27 26.67 -0.74
N PRO A 548 -20.32 26.77 -1.57
CA PRO A 548 -20.18 26.68 -3.03
C PRO A 548 -19.15 27.67 -3.58
N VAL A 549 -18.29 27.20 -4.48
CA VAL A 549 -17.33 28.03 -5.18
C VAL A 549 -18.07 28.84 -6.25
N SER A 550 -18.01 30.17 -6.20
CA SER A 550 -18.71 31.07 -7.11
C SER A 550 -18.22 30.89 -8.57
N ALA A 551 -19.08 31.21 -9.53
CA ALA A 551 -18.69 31.18 -10.94
C ALA A 551 -17.49 32.08 -11.27
N ALA A 552 -17.37 33.24 -10.57
CA ALA A 552 -16.27 34.18 -10.76
C ALA A 552 -14.94 33.58 -10.24
N GLU A 553 -14.97 32.89 -9.10
CA GLU A 553 -13.81 32.20 -8.56
C GLU A 553 -13.39 31.01 -9.44
N ARG A 554 -14.36 30.21 -9.92
CA ARG A 554 -14.09 29.11 -10.87
C ARG A 554 -13.44 29.60 -12.16
N ALA A 555 -13.91 30.71 -12.72
CA ALA A 555 -13.34 31.30 -13.95
C ALA A 555 -11.89 31.81 -13.76
N ALA A 556 -11.44 32.02 -12.52
CA ALA A 556 -10.08 32.42 -12.19
C ALA A 556 -9.11 31.26 -12.01
N LEU A 557 -9.60 30.03 -12.06
CA LEU A 557 -8.80 28.81 -11.91
C LEU A 557 -8.35 28.31 -13.29
N THR A 558 -7.08 27.89 -13.34
CA THR A 558 -6.52 27.22 -14.53
C THR A 558 -6.24 25.76 -14.18
N ARG A 559 -6.76 24.83 -14.97
CA ARG A 559 -6.45 23.41 -14.79
C ARG A 559 -4.95 23.16 -15.01
N VAL A 560 -4.30 22.46 -14.08
CA VAL A 560 -2.91 22.04 -14.19
C VAL A 560 -2.84 20.83 -15.13
N ALA A 561 -2.45 21.06 -16.37
CA ALA A 561 -2.35 19.99 -17.37
C ALA A 561 -1.12 19.09 -17.16
N LYS A 562 -0.03 19.68 -16.70
CA LYS A 562 1.22 19.00 -16.37
C LYS A 562 1.79 19.61 -15.10
N PHE A 563 2.06 18.76 -14.14
CA PHE A 563 2.71 19.22 -12.91
C PHE A 563 4.11 19.75 -13.19
N ALA A 564 4.44 20.90 -12.57
CA ALA A 564 5.77 21.46 -12.54
C ALA A 564 6.07 21.88 -11.09
N PRO A 565 7.17 21.39 -10.48
CA PRO A 565 7.54 21.82 -9.14
C PRO A 565 7.86 23.31 -9.12
N PRO A 566 7.73 23.99 -7.97
CA PRO A 566 8.11 25.39 -7.84
C PRO A 566 9.54 25.64 -8.29
N ALA A 567 9.77 26.72 -9.02
CA ALA A 567 11.10 27.05 -9.51
C ALA A 567 12.01 27.49 -8.35
N GLY A 568 13.08 26.76 -8.10
CA GLY A 568 14.14 27.18 -7.18
C GLY A 568 14.99 28.29 -7.79
N ARG A 569 15.51 29.21 -6.95
CA ARG A 569 16.27 30.38 -7.38
C ARG A 569 17.35 30.79 -6.38
N VAL A 570 18.32 31.53 -6.86
CA VAL A 570 19.35 32.16 -6.02
C VAL A 570 19.22 33.68 -6.13
N GLU A 571 18.97 34.35 -5.02
CA GLU A 571 18.83 35.81 -4.94
C GLU A 571 20.00 36.43 -4.19
N GLY A 572 20.26 37.73 -4.46
CA GLY A 572 21.30 38.48 -3.79
C GLY A 572 22.72 38.27 -4.39
N ALA A 573 23.70 38.81 -3.70
CA ALA A 573 25.13 38.73 -4.06
C ALA A 573 25.97 38.42 -2.83
N GLY A 574 26.94 37.50 -2.96
CA GLY A 574 27.78 37.05 -1.86
C GLY A 574 28.57 35.78 -2.21
N VAL A 575 29.41 35.36 -1.28
CA VAL A 575 30.29 34.19 -1.41
C VAL A 575 29.78 32.98 -0.63
N SER A 576 28.74 33.19 0.16
CA SER A 576 28.03 32.13 0.90
C SER A 576 26.57 32.09 0.48
N TYR A 577 26.02 30.90 0.47
CA TYR A 577 24.65 30.61 0.05
C TYR A 577 23.86 30.03 1.22
N VAL A 578 22.77 30.70 1.60
CA VAL A 578 21.97 30.30 2.74
C VAL A 578 20.55 29.91 2.27
N PHE A 579 20.04 28.81 2.79
CA PHE A 579 18.67 28.34 2.54
C PHE A 579 18.03 27.72 3.78
N SER A 580 16.71 27.70 3.78
CA SER A 580 15.93 27.22 4.91
C SER A 580 16.13 25.75 5.21
N HIS A 581 16.10 25.36 6.48
CA HIS A 581 16.08 23.96 6.92
C HIS A 581 14.66 23.35 6.90
N ARG A 582 13.62 24.17 6.76
CA ARG A 582 12.22 23.71 6.82
C ARG A 582 11.84 22.75 5.68
N PRO A 583 12.26 22.98 4.42
CA PRO A 583 11.99 22.02 3.35
C PRO A 583 12.77 20.71 3.53
N ASN A 584 12.11 19.55 3.30
CA ASN A 584 12.82 18.27 3.28
C ASN A 584 13.87 18.21 2.17
N ALA A 585 13.59 18.85 1.04
CA ALA A 585 14.51 18.98 -0.09
C ALA A 585 15.87 19.62 0.29
N SER A 586 15.96 20.28 1.43
CA SER A 586 17.22 20.84 1.94
C SER A 586 18.29 19.77 2.20
N PHE A 587 17.89 18.57 2.63
CA PHE A 587 18.83 17.44 2.76
C PHE A 587 19.36 16.97 1.41
N LYS A 588 18.52 16.95 0.38
CA LYS A 588 18.93 16.65 -0.99
C LYS A 588 19.96 17.68 -1.48
N ALA A 589 19.70 18.96 -1.21
CA ALA A 589 20.64 20.05 -1.54
C ALA A 589 21.95 19.94 -0.76
N ILE A 590 21.93 19.63 0.54
CA ILE A 590 23.13 19.37 1.36
C ILE A 590 24.00 18.28 0.69
N ASN A 591 23.40 17.13 0.35
CA ASN A 591 24.13 16.03 -0.24
C ASN A 591 24.67 16.35 -1.65
N ALA A 592 23.92 17.11 -2.46
CA ALA A 592 24.36 17.58 -3.76
C ALA A 592 25.53 18.60 -3.64
N LEU A 593 25.48 19.48 -2.64
CA LEU A 593 26.56 20.43 -2.33
C LEU A 593 27.84 19.71 -1.91
N PHE A 594 27.74 18.67 -1.05
CA PHE A 594 28.90 17.85 -0.73
C PHE A 594 29.49 17.14 -1.96
N ALA A 595 28.63 16.63 -2.85
CA ALA A 595 29.08 16.02 -4.11
C ALA A 595 29.79 17.03 -5.04
N ALA A 596 29.44 18.33 -4.96
CA ALA A 596 30.07 19.42 -5.68
C ALA A 596 31.32 19.99 -4.97
N GLY A 597 31.73 19.41 -3.82
CA GLY A 597 32.92 19.83 -3.07
C GLY A 597 32.72 21.09 -2.21
N ALA A 598 31.47 21.52 -1.98
CA ALA A 598 31.15 22.67 -1.14
C ALA A 598 31.49 22.41 0.35
N GLN A 599 31.84 23.48 1.06
CA GLN A 599 31.84 23.52 2.50
C GLN A 599 30.38 23.78 2.94
N VAL A 600 29.82 22.90 3.76
CA VAL A 600 28.44 22.98 4.24
C VAL A 600 28.43 23.08 5.77
N GLY A 601 27.52 23.89 6.33
CA GLY A 601 27.31 23.98 7.76
C GLY A 601 25.91 24.44 8.10
N PHE A 602 25.59 24.42 9.39
CA PHE A 602 24.31 24.89 9.92
C PHE A 602 24.52 26.19 10.69
N VAL A 603 23.62 27.16 10.50
CA VAL A 603 23.67 28.45 11.18
C VAL A 603 23.01 28.30 12.55
N SER A 604 23.81 28.24 13.62
CA SER A 604 23.31 28.06 15.00
C SER A 604 22.64 29.30 15.58
N ALA A 605 22.87 30.47 14.96
CA ALA A 605 22.16 31.70 15.31
C ALA A 605 20.83 31.83 14.57
N GLU A 606 19.88 32.57 15.14
CA GLU A 606 18.63 32.89 14.45
C GLU A 606 18.92 33.79 13.23
N ILE A 607 18.34 33.45 12.07
CA ILE A 607 18.51 34.16 10.80
C ILE A 607 17.14 34.42 10.15
N ASP A 608 17.02 35.56 9.47
CA ASP A 608 15.82 35.90 8.70
C ASP A 608 15.81 35.22 7.34
N MET A 609 14.88 34.32 7.15
CA MET A 609 14.59 33.63 5.89
C MET A 609 13.32 34.19 5.24
N ALA A 610 12.96 33.73 4.04
CA ALA A 610 11.77 34.22 3.33
C ALA A 610 10.49 33.80 4.08
N GLU A 611 10.53 32.64 4.73
CA GLU A 611 9.42 32.03 5.47
C GLU A 611 9.39 32.44 6.96
N GLY A 612 10.20 33.45 7.36
CA GLY A 612 10.33 33.93 8.73
C GLY A 612 11.66 33.53 9.38
N ARG A 613 11.83 33.86 10.66
CA ARG A 613 13.04 33.52 11.40
C ARG A 613 13.19 32.05 11.66
N GLU A 614 14.43 31.57 11.60
CA GLU A 614 14.75 30.19 11.96
C GLU A 614 16.19 30.05 12.47
N THR A 615 16.39 29.01 13.28
CA THR A 615 17.70 28.49 13.69
C THR A 615 17.98 27.22 12.87
N GLY A 616 19.25 26.96 12.56
CA GLY A 616 19.62 25.75 11.82
C GLY A 616 19.51 25.90 10.29
N ALA A 617 19.33 27.10 9.75
CA ALA A 617 19.44 27.35 8.31
C ALA A 617 20.76 26.79 7.77
N ILE A 618 20.77 26.30 6.54
CA ILE A 618 21.94 25.69 5.91
C ILE A 618 22.77 26.78 5.21
N ALA A 619 24.07 26.77 5.44
CA ALA A 619 25.02 27.64 4.77
C ALA A 619 26.01 26.81 3.94
N ALA A 620 26.28 27.24 2.71
CA ALA A 620 27.26 26.61 1.81
C ALA A 620 28.23 27.67 1.26
N SER A 621 29.49 27.26 1.06
CA SER A 621 30.54 28.13 0.45
C SER A 621 31.54 27.25 -0.31
N GLY A 622 32.47 27.89 -1.01
CA GLY A 622 33.48 27.19 -1.80
C GLY A 622 32.95 26.50 -3.06
N VAL A 623 31.81 26.96 -3.57
CA VAL A 623 31.12 26.41 -4.75
C VAL A 623 30.67 27.56 -5.68
N SER A 624 30.63 27.33 -6.99
CA SER A 624 30.19 28.32 -7.95
C SER A 624 28.71 28.66 -7.85
N ARG A 625 28.33 29.89 -8.19
CA ARG A 625 26.91 30.32 -8.22
C ARG A 625 26.09 29.45 -9.17
N ASP A 626 26.60 29.12 -10.35
CA ASP A 626 25.90 28.28 -11.34
C ASP A 626 25.56 26.90 -10.79
N THR A 627 26.47 26.29 -10.01
CA THR A 627 26.25 25.02 -9.33
C THR A 627 25.15 25.15 -8.31
N VAL A 628 25.13 26.20 -7.49
CA VAL A 628 24.09 26.44 -6.49
C VAL A 628 22.74 26.71 -7.17
N GLU A 629 22.71 27.48 -8.28
CA GLU A 629 21.49 27.71 -9.05
C GLU A 629 20.92 26.42 -9.64
N LYS A 630 21.79 25.53 -10.14
CA LYS A 630 21.36 24.19 -10.58
C LYS A 630 20.72 23.39 -9.43
N ILE A 631 21.42 23.30 -8.29
CA ILE A 631 20.93 22.57 -7.11
C ILE A 631 19.63 23.18 -6.60
N ALA A 632 19.54 24.51 -6.53
CA ALA A 632 18.32 25.21 -6.12
C ALA A 632 17.13 24.87 -7.02
N ARG A 633 17.31 24.86 -8.34
CA ARG A 633 16.27 24.46 -9.31
C ARG A 633 15.85 23.00 -9.12
N GLU A 634 16.80 22.07 -9.00
CA GLU A 634 16.55 20.64 -8.86
C GLU A 634 15.90 20.28 -7.51
N SER A 635 16.05 21.13 -6.49
CA SER A 635 15.51 20.96 -5.15
C SER A 635 14.35 21.93 -4.84
N SER A 636 13.93 22.75 -5.79
CA SER A 636 12.86 23.75 -5.60
C SER A 636 13.10 24.72 -4.42
N LEU A 637 14.36 25.07 -4.13
CA LEU A 637 14.74 25.86 -2.97
C LEU A 637 14.98 27.34 -3.31
N SER A 638 14.52 28.22 -2.42
CA SER A 638 14.92 29.64 -2.42
C SER A 638 16.22 29.79 -1.65
N VAL A 639 17.28 30.28 -2.32
CA VAL A 639 18.62 30.44 -1.76
C VAL A 639 18.99 31.90 -1.76
N LYS A 640 19.57 32.40 -0.66
CA LYS A 640 20.14 33.77 -0.57
C LYS A 640 21.66 33.72 -0.67
N ALA A 641 22.24 34.42 -1.64
CA ALA A 641 23.66 34.69 -1.68
C ALA A 641 23.99 35.85 -0.73
N VAL A 642 24.84 35.62 0.27
CA VAL A 642 25.14 36.55 1.36
C VAL A 642 26.68 36.62 1.63
N ALA A 643 27.10 37.54 2.47
CA ALA A 643 28.41 37.43 3.11
C ALA A 643 28.39 36.21 4.07
N VAL A 644 29.57 35.80 4.55
CA VAL A 644 29.68 34.64 5.44
C VAL A 644 28.81 34.87 6.70
N PRO A 645 27.78 34.03 6.94
CA PRO A 645 26.94 34.21 8.15
C PRO A 645 27.75 33.93 9.42
N LYS A 646 27.36 34.57 10.51
CA LYS A 646 27.92 34.27 11.85
C LYS A 646 27.34 32.98 12.40
N GLY A 647 28.11 32.26 13.24
CA GLY A 647 27.62 31.05 13.93
C GLY A 647 27.43 29.83 13.02
N VAL A 648 28.14 29.75 11.92
CA VAL A 648 28.12 28.54 11.06
C VAL A 648 28.92 27.45 11.74
N VAL A 649 28.26 26.32 12.04
CA VAL A 649 28.89 25.09 12.49
C VAL A 649 29.05 24.18 11.27
N GLY A 650 30.29 24.01 10.83
CA GLY A 650 30.62 23.20 9.66
C GLY A 650 30.37 21.70 9.91
N VAL A 651 29.84 21.02 8.91
CA VAL A 651 29.65 19.57 8.93
C VAL A 651 30.31 18.91 7.71
N LYS A 652 30.54 17.60 7.80
CA LYS A 652 31.07 16.77 6.73
C LYS A 652 29.93 15.87 6.18
N LYS A 653 30.12 15.34 4.98
CA LYS A 653 29.23 14.30 4.46
C LYS A 653 29.20 13.13 5.46
N ALA A 654 28.01 12.82 5.97
CA ALA A 654 27.83 11.77 6.96
C ALA A 654 28.01 10.37 6.35
N ARG A 655 28.72 9.50 7.05
CA ARG A 655 28.84 8.08 6.74
C ARG A 655 27.72 7.33 7.48
N VAL A 656 26.74 6.86 6.75
CA VAL A 656 25.53 6.26 7.33
C VAL A 656 25.55 4.75 7.16
N GLY A 657 25.46 4.00 8.25
CA GLY A 657 25.17 2.56 8.27
C GLY A 657 23.68 2.32 8.45
N LEU A 658 23.11 1.41 7.67
CA LEU A 658 21.73 0.98 7.80
C LEU A 658 21.67 -0.51 8.08
N TYR A 659 21.15 -0.89 9.24
CA TYR A 659 21.06 -2.29 9.66
C TYR A 659 20.02 -3.04 8.84
N ARG A 660 20.41 -4.18 8.28
CA ARG A 660 19.57 -5.08 7.50
C ARG A 660 19.74 -6.51 8.03
N SER A 661 18.78 -6.98 8.79
CA SER A 661 18.74 -8.37 9.27
C SER A 661 18.48 -9.36 8.12
N TRP A 662 18.64 -10.65 8.40
CA TRP A 662 18.21 -11.72 7.49
C TRP A 662 16.71 -12.03 7.58
N THR A 663 15.99 -11.40 8.50
CA THR A 663 14.53 -11.34 8.44
C THR A 663 14.17 -10.20 7.51
N ALA A 664 13.60 -10.49 6.33
CA ALA A 664 13.20 -9.48 5.36
C ALA A 664 12.41 -8.35 6.03
N ASN A 665 12.95 -7.13 6.00
CA ASN A 665 12.43 -5.98 6.76
C ASN A 665 12.02 -4.85 5.81
N ILE A 666 10.71 -4.62 5.69
CA ILE A 666 10.14 -3.55 4.87
C ILE A 666 10.53 -2.15 5.35
N ASP A 667 10.69 -1.96 6.67
CA ASP A 667 11.10 -0.67 7.22
C ASP A 667 12.56 -0.31 6.89
N GLU A 668 13.44 -1.32 6.78
CA GLU A 668 14.79 -1.11 6.23
C GLU A 668 14.69 -0.63 4.78
N GLY A 669 13.87 -1.29 3.98
CA GLY A 669 13.73 -0.95 2.58
C GLY A 669 13.13 0.45 2.35
N TRP A 670 12.07 0.82 3.06
CA TRP A 670 11.52 2.19 3.01
C TRP A 670 12.52 3.23 3.48
N THR A 671 13.27 2.95 4.55
CA THR A 671 14.31 3.86 5.05
C THR A 671 15.42 4.04 4.02
N ARG A 672 15.86 2.96 3.38
CA ARG A 672 16.84 2.98 2.29
C ARG A 672 16.35 3.83 1.12
N TRP A 673 15.13 3.59 0.65
CA TRP A 673 14.53 4.32 -0.46
C TRP A 673 14.51 5.84 -0.19
N ILE A 674 14.11 6.25 1.02
CA ILE A 674 14.09 7.66 1.40
C ILE A 674 15.51 8.22 1.45
N LEU A 675 16.44 7.55 2.13
CA LEU A 675 17.82 8.02 2.21
C LEU A 675 18.46 8.21 0.83
N GLU A 676 18.27 7.28 -0.08
CA GLU A 676 18.77 7.34 -1.45
C GLU A 676 18.12 8.47 -2.24
N ASN A 677 16.82 8.69 -2.13
CA ASN A 677 16.09 9.79 -2.77
C ASN A 677 16.55 11.19 -2.30
N TYR A 678 17.01 11.27 -1.04
CA TYR A 678 17.60 12.50 -0.49
C TYR A 678 19.12 12.58 -0.67
N GLY A 679 19.73 11.68 -1.43
CA GLY A 679 21.14 11.68 -1.80
C GLY A 679 22.10 11.19 -0.72
N PHE A 680 21.59 10.58 0.34
CA PHE A 680 22.43 9.78 1.24
C PHE A 680 22.84 8.48 0.54
N ALA A 681 23.98 7.93 0.91
CA ALA A 681 24.48 6.66 0.40
C ALA A 681 24.63 5.68 1.60
N PRO A 682 23.53 5.11 2.09
CA PRO A 682 23.59 4.24 3.25
C PRO A 682 24.32 2.93 2.91
N VAL A 683 25.24 2.53 3.78
CA VAL A 683 25.94 1.24 3.69
C VAL A 683 25.13 0.18 4.44
N THR A 684 24.82 -0.91 3.75
CA THR A 684 24.15 -2.06 4.39
C THR A 684 25.02 -2.69 5.46
N LEU A 685 24.49 -2.84 6.66
CA LEU A 685 25.12 -3.52 7.78
C LEU A 685 24.37 -4.82 8.09
N ARG A 686 24.98 -5.95 7.78
CA ARG A 686 24.53 -7.27 8.21
C ARG A 686 25.06 -7.58 9.61
N ASN A 687 24.61 -8.67 10.21
CA ASN A 687 25.00 -9.07 11.57
C ASN A 687 26.51 -9.12 11.76
N ASP A 688 27.22 -9.77 10.85
CA ASP A 688 28.68 -9.90 10.83
C ASP A 688 29.39 -8.55 10.74
N SER A 689 28.84 -7.64 9.93
CA SER A 689 29.40 -6.30 9.75
C SER A 689 29.34 -5.45 11.02
N ILE A 690 28.34 -5.67 11.89
CA ILE A 690 28.22 -5.01 13.19
C ILE A 690 29.04 -5.75 14.23
N GLN A 691 28.94 -7.09 14.31
CA GLN A 691 29.66 -7.94 15.25
C GLN A 691 31.19 -7.82 15.10
N GLY A 692 31.68 -7.53 13.89
CA GLY A 692 33.11 -7.29 13.62
C GLY A 692 33.69 -6.04 14.27
N GLY A 693 32.88 -5.15 14.85
CA GLY A 693 33.33 -3.95 15.56
C GLY A 693 33.93 -2.86 14.68
N ASN A 694 34.79 -2.01 15.26
CA ASN A 694 35.45 -0.86 14.62
C ASN A 694 34.45 0.07 13.86
N LEU A 695 33.20 0.15 14.37
CA LEU A 695 32.11 0.84 13.69
C LEU A 695 32.34 2.35 13.62
N ARG A 696 32.94 2.98 14.63
CA ARG A 696 33.19 4.43 14.66
C ARG A 696 34.17 4.90 13.60
N GLU A 697 35.12 4.08 13.23
CA GLU A 697 36.05 4.39 12.15
C GLU A 697 35.36 4.45 10.78
N ARG A 698 34.27 3.67 10.63
CA ARG A 698 33.56 3.47 9.38
C ARG A 698 32.32 4.38 9.25
N PHE A 699 31.63 4.65 10.35
CA PHE A 699 30.33 5.31 10.38
C PHE A 699 30.27 6.47 11.36
N ASP A 700 29.49 7.46 11.01
CA ASP A 700 29.12 8.57 11.88
C ASP A 700 27.75 8.35 12.53
N ALA A 701 26.82 7.76 11.77
CA ALA A 701 25.49 7.37 12.23
C ALA A 701 25.16 5.93 11.80
N ILE A 702 24.48 5.18 12.67
CA ILE A 702 23.90 3.86 12.37
C ILE A 702 22.42 3.94 12.66
N ILE A 703 21.59 3.45 11.72
CA ILE A 703 20.14 3.39 11.84
C ILE A 703 19.70 1.95 12.04
N LEU A 704 18.89 1.72 13.08
CA LEU A 704 18.13 0.49 13.30
C LEU A 704 16.68 0.75 12.90
N PRO A 705 16.22 0.28 11.73
CA PRO A 705 14.83 0.38 11.32
C PRO A 705 13.90 -0.37 12.27
N ASP A 706 12.58 -0.11 12.19
CA ASP A 706 11.61 -0.83 13.00
C ASP A 706 11.74 -2.35 12.83
N ALA A 707 11.97 -3.01 13.93
CA ALA A 707 11.95 -4.47 14.09
C ALA A 707 11.82 -4.80 15.58
N SER A 708 11.24 -5.94 15.93
CA SER A 708 11.15 -6.35 17.33
C SER A 708 12.56 -6.57 17.91
N ALA A 709 12.74 -6.24 19.20
CA ALA A 709 14.00 -6.47 19.91
C ALA A 709 14.47 -7.93 19.76
N LYS A 710 13.55 -8.89 19.82
CA LYS A 710 13.83 -10.31 19.59
C LYS A 710 14.37 -10.57 18.17
N SER A 711 13.77 -9.99 17.14
CA SER A 711 14.22 -10.18 15.76
C SER A 711 15.62 -9.59 15.53
N ILE A 712 15.94 -8.45 16.14
CA ILE A 712 17.27 -7.84 16.05
C ILE A 712 18.29 -8.67 16.81
N ARG A 713 17.94 -9.13 18.03
CA ARG A 713 18.84 -9.89 18.92
C ARG A 713 19.11 -11.31 18.41
N ASP A 714 18.06 -12.04 18.06
CA ASP A 714 18.13 -13.49 17.81
C ASP A 714 18.09 -13.83 16.31
N GLY A 715 17.39 -13.03 15.49
CA GLY A 715 17.15 -13.35 14.07
C GLY A 715 16.43 -14.69 13.88
N PHE A 716 16.70 -15.35 12.79
CA PHE A 716 16.24 -16.74 12.56
C PHE A 716 17.13 -17.74 13.29
N GLY A 717 16.48 -18.67 13.97
CA GLY A 717 17.20 -19.80 14.61
C GLY A 717 17.79 -20.79 13.61
N PRO A 718 18.70 -21.66 14.06
CA PRO A 718 19.26 -22.73 13.23
C PRO A 718 18.15 -23.62 12.65
N GLY A 719 18.32 -24.09 11.42
CA GLY A 719 17.40 -25.01 10.73
C GLY A 719 16.21 -24.35 10.04
N ILE A 720 15.97 -23.04 10.22
CA ILE A 720 14.92 -22.29 9.48
C ILE A 720 15.43 -21.87 8.12
N LEU A 721 16.66 -21.38 8.05
CA LEU A 721 17.37 -20.92 6.85
C LEU A 721 18.74 -21.60 6.78
N PRO A 722 19.40 -21.65 5.61
CA PRO A 722 20.81 -21.97 5.52
C PRO A 722 21.64 -21.13 6.47
N GLY A 723 22.74 -21.71 7.03
CA GLY A 723 23.46 -21.15 8.16
C GLY A 723 23.94 -19.70 7.98
N GLU A 724 24.28 -19.32 6.74
CA GLU A 724 24.72 -17.97 6.38
C GLU A 724 23.61 -16.90 6.54
N TYR A 725 22.33 -17.30 6.66
CA TYR A 725 21.15 -16.41 6.82
C TYR A 725 20.52 -16.52 8.21
N THR A 726 21.24 -17.06 9.20
CA THR A 726 20.70 -17.25 10.55
C THR A 726 21.33 -16.32 11.57
N GLY A 727 20.74 -16.25 12.75
CA GLY A 727 21.19 -15.41 13.84
C GLY A 727 20.82 -13.94 13.72
N GLY A 728 20.94 -13.24 14.83
CA GLY A 728 20.79 -11.79 14.97
C GLY A 728 22.08 -11.14 15.45
N LEU A 729 21.99 -9.95 16.04
CA LEU A 729 23.15 -9.21 16.55
C LEU A 729 23.78 -9.88 17.79
N GLY A 730 22.97 -10.56 18.61
CA GLY A 730 23.42 -11.17 19.85
C GLY A 730 24.10 -10.20 20.81
N SER A 731 24.77 -10.72 21.83
CA SER A 731 25.53 -9.92 22.79
C SER A 731 26.76 -9.23 22.17
N GLN A 732 27.39 -9.85 21.19
CA GLN A 732 28.56 -9.30 20.49
C GLN A 732 28.18 -8.05 19.67
N GLY A 733 27.07 -8.09 18.92
CA GLY A 733 26.57 -6.93 18.18
C GLY A 733 26.11 -5.80 19.11
N ALA A 734 25.45 -6.13 20.23
CA ALA A 734 25.07 -5.15 21.25
C ALA A 734 26.30 -4.47 21.86
N ALA A 735 27.37 -5.23 22.17
CA ALA A 735 28.62 -4.68 22.66
C ALA A 735 29.28 -3.74 21.64
N ALA A 736 29.33 -4.15 20.37
CA ALA A 736 29.89 -3.33 19.29
C ALA A 736 29.12 -2.01 19.06
N LEU A 737 27.78 -2.05 19.11
CA LEU A 737 26.95 -0.83 19.03
C LEU A 737 27.15 0.07 20.24
N ARG A 738 27.28 -0.49 21.45
CA ARG A 738 27.58 0.28 22.67
C ARG A 738 28.94 0.97 22.56
N GLU A 739 29.96 0.26 22.12
CA GLU A 739 31.31 0.82 21.86
C GLU A 739 31.25 1.95 20.83
N PHE A 740 30.54 1.72 19.72
CA PHE A 740 30.31 2.74 18.68
C PHE A 740 29.77 4.04 19.25
N VAL A 741 28.70 3.95 20.07
CA VAL A 741 28.10 5.13 20.70
C VAL A 741 29.07 5.75 21.71
N GLN A 742 29.69 4.96 22.59
CA GLN A 742 30.64 5.48 23.59
C GLN A 742 31.83 6.19 22.94
N ALA A 743 32.24 5.76 21.75
CA ALA A 743 33.30 6.38 20.97
C ALA A 743 32.88 7.64 20.18
N GLY A 744 31.62 8.08 20.32
CA GLY A 744 31.11 9.32 19.72
C GLY A 744 30.28 9.11 18.44
N GLY A 745 29.79 7.90 18.19
CA GLY A 745 28.83 7.62 17.13
C GLY A 745 27.40 7.97 17.51
N THR A 746 26.54 8.12 16.52
CA THR A 746 25.09 8.32 16.70
C THR A 746 24.34 7.05 16.30
N LEU A 747 23.58 6.48 17.22
CA LEU A 747 22.65 5.38 16.96
C LEU A 747 21.24 5.94 16.89
N ILE A 748 20.49 5.57 15.85
CA ILE A 748 19.09 6.03 15.63
C ILE A 748 18.22 4.79 15.56
N ALA A 749 17.29 4.60 16.50
CA ALA A 749 16.40 3.46 16.57
C ALA A 749 14.95 3.88 16.35
N PHE A 750 14.25 3.18 15.44
CA PHE A 750 12.87 3.46 15.08
C PHE A 750 11.92 2.52 15.80
N ASN A 751 10.83 3.07 16.31
CA ASN A 751 9.68 2.33 16.85
C ASN A 751 10.14 1.20 17.81
N ASN A 752 9.86 -0.06 17.50
CA ASN A 752 10.22 -1.21 18.34
C ASN A 752 11.73 -1.49 18.43
N ALA A 753 12.53 -1.03 17.47
CA ALA A 753 13.99 -1.12 17.57
C ALA A 753 14.53 -0.25 18.74
N SER A 754 13.77 0.74 19.21
CA SER A 754 14.07 1.47 20.43
C SER A 754 14.10 0.57 21.66
N LEU A 755 13.25 -0.48 21.70
CA LEU A 755 13.24 -1.45 22.80
C LEU A 755 14.52 -2.29 22.80
N TYR A 756 15.02 -2.71 21.64
CA TYR A 756 16.33 -3.35 21.54
C TYR A 756 17.45 -2.44 22.09
N ALA A 757 17.47 -1.17 21.69
CA ALA A 757 18.47 -0.23 22.19
C ALA A 757 18.36 -0.03 23.72
N ILE A 758 17.15 0.06 24.26
CA ILE A 758 16.92 0.17 25.71
C ILE A 758 17.43 -1.08 26.44
N GLU A 759 17.03 -2.26 26.03
CA GLU A 759 17.31 -3.52 26.70
C GLU A 759 18.78 -3.93 26.55
N ASP A 760 19.26 -4.02 25.30
CA ASP A 760 20.56 -4.61 25.00
C ASP A 760 21.74 -3.64 25.16
N LEU A 761 21.52 -2.32 25.06
CA LEU A 761 22.55 -1.34 25.36
C LEU A 761 22.46 -0.84 26.84
N GLY A 762 21.41 -1.19 27.56
CA GLY A 762 21.22 -0.83 28.96
C GLY A 762 20.93 0.65 29.16
N LEU A 763 20.04 1.24 28.35
CA LEU A 763 19.70 2.65 28.44
C LEU A 763 18.72 2.91 29.59
N PRO A 764 18.87 4.02 30.36
CA PRO A 764 17.99 4.36 31.47
C PRO A 764 16.67 5.00 30.99
N VAL A 765 15.90 4.23 30.22
CA VAL A 765 14.60 4.64 29.64
C VAL A 765 13.62 3.49 29.81
N LYS A 766 12.35 3.80 30.10
CA LYS A 766 11.28 2.81 30.29
C LYS A 766 10.23 2.94 29.20
N ASN A 767 9.69 1.81 28.76
CA ASN A 767 8.45 1.77 27.98
C ASN A 767 7.27 1.67 28.94
N VAL A 768 6.43 2.69 29.02
CA VAL A 768 5.27 2.75 29.93
C VAL A 768 4.08 1.93 29.43
N LEU A 769 4.08 1.47 28.19
CA LEU A 769 3.04 0.60 27.61
C LEU A 769 3.36 -0.88 27.77
N ALA A 770 4.54 -1.23 28.31
CA ALA A 770 4.95 -2.62 28.47
C ALA A 770 3.99 -3.40 29.37
N GLY A 771 3.51 -4.55 28.91
CA GLY A 771 2.64 -5.44 29.65
C GLY A 771 1.16 -5.05 29.68
N LEU A 772 0.76 -3.90 29.11
CA LEU A 772 -0.64 -3.56 28.96
C LEU A 772 -1.32 -4.50 27.94
N LYS A 773 -2.55 -4.89 28.27
CA LYS A 773 -3.38 -5.69 27.38
C LYS A 773 -4.10 -4.80 26.35
N PRO A 774 -4.59 -5.37 25.23
CA PRO A 774 -5.31 -4.59 24.20
C PRO A 774 -6.53 -3.83 24.73
N GLU A 775 -7.21 -4.33 25.75
CA GLU A 775 -8.32 -3.62 26.43
C GLU A 775 -7.88 -2.48 27.34
N GLU A 776 -6.61 -2.42 27.74
CA GLU A 776 -6.02 -1.38 28.59
C GLU A 776 -5.31 -0.26 27.80
N PHE A 777 -4.84 -0.58 26.60
CA PHE A 777 -4.29 0.36 25.62
C PHE A 777 -4.27 -0.28 24.24
N TYR A 778 -4.78 0.41 23.24
CA TYR A 778 -4.75 -0.09 21.87
C TYR A 778 -4.65 1.03 20.83
N CYS A 779 -3.70 0.90 19.92
CA CYS A 779 -3.60 1.66 18.67
C CYS A 779 -2.97 0.77 17.60
N SER A 780 -3.75 0.50 16.56
CA SER A 780 -3.33 -0.33 15.42
C SER A 780 -3.10 0.56 14.20
N GLY A 781 -2.14 1.49 14.27
CA GLY A 781 -1.85 2.44 13.21
C GLY A 781 -2.81 3.63 13.21
N CYS A 782 -2.40 4.71 13.86
CA CYS A 782 -3.12 5.97 13.91
C CYS A 782 -2.16 7.17 13.87
N LEU A 783 -2.67 8.32 13.49
CA LEU A 783 -1.92 9.56 13.46
C LEU A 783 -2.07 10.29 14.79
N LEU A 784 -0.94 10.54 15.46
CA LEU A 784 -0.89 11.20 16.75
C LEU A 784 -0.09 12.48 16.65
N ARG A 785 -0.58 13.54 17.32
CA ARG A 785 0.17 14.78 17.52
C ARG A 785 1.20 14.61 18.63
N VAL A 786 2.38 15.18 18.43
CA VAL A 786 3.39 15.33 19.45
C VAL A 786 3.82 16.79 19.57
N ASP A 787 4.30 17.21 20.72
CA ASP A 787 4.79 18.55 20.99
C ASP A 787 6.32 18.52 21.07
N ILE A 788 7.02 19.34 20.27
CA ILE A 788 8.47 19.49 20.37
C ILE A 788 8.81 20.17 21.69
N GLN A 789 9.70 19.57 22.48
CA GLN A 789 10.05 20.04 23.81
C GLN A 789 11.24 21.02 23.83
N ASP A 790 12.12 20.96 22.84
CA ASP A 790 13.28 21.83 22.70
C ASP A 790 13.50 22.20 21.22
N GLU A 791 12.91 23.34 20.81
CA GLU A 791 13.03 23.86 19.44
C GLU A 791 14.46 24.36 19.14
N SER A 792 15.27 24.63 20.16
CA SER A 792 16.65 25.10 20.01
C SER A 792 17.64 23.97 19.71
N HIS A 793 17.26 22.73 20.01
CA HIS A 793 18.08 21.55 19.77
C HIS A 793 18.16 21.21 18.28
N SER A 794 19.35 20.89 17.80
CA SER A 794 19.60 20.64 16.38
C SER A 794 18.78 19.48 15.80
N ALA A 795 18.46 18.46 16.58
CA ALA A 795 17.56 17.38 16.17
C ALA A 795 16.12 17.85 15.90
N SER A 796 15.74 19.01 16.41
CA SER A 796 14.39 19.62 16.23
C SER A 796 14.36 20.68 15.12
N TRP A 797 15.52 21.09 14.58
CA TRP A 797 15.57 22.15 13.57
C TRP A 797 14.75 21.80 12.32
N GLY A 798 14.03 22.77 11.82
CA GLY A 798 13.16 22.59 10.65
C GLY A 798 11.86 21.80 10.91
N LEU A 799 11.65 21.19 12.08
CA LEU A 799 10.38 20.57 12.46
C LEU A 799 9.31 21.62 12.80
N PRO A 800 8.01 21.34 12.54
CA PRO A 800 6.95 22.16 13.14
C PRO A 800 6.90 21.95 14.66
N ARG A 801 6.26 22.86 15.37
CA ARG A 801 6.12 22.75 16.83
C ARG A 801 5.28 21.55 17.27
N GLU A 802 4.29 21.20 16.45
CA GLU A 802 3.34 20.11 16.69
C GLU A 802 3.31 19.15 15.49
N PRO A 803 4.38 18.34 15.27
CA PRO A 803 4.36 17.36 14.17
C PRO A 803 3.37 16.24 14.46
N VAL A 804 2.89 15.61 13.38
CA VAL A 804 2.03 14.43 13.45
C VAL A 804 2.85 13.21 13.10
N VAL A 805 2.83 12.20 13.97
CA VAL A 805 3.58 10.95 13.87
C VAL A 805 2.65 9.78 13.56
N MET A 806 3.15 8.79 12.81
CA MET A 806 2.47 7.50 12.66
C MET A 806 2.86 6.60 13.82
N PHE A 807 1.88 6.27 14.66
CA PHE A 807 2.02 5.33 15.76
C PHE A 807 1.36 3.99 15.39
N GLU A 808 2.15 2.95 15.32
CA GLU A 808 1.69 1.59 14.99
C GLU A 808 2.38 0.58 15.91
N GLY A 809 1.74 0.28 17.05
CA GLY A 809 2.24 -0.71 18.00
C GLY A 809 3.61 -0.39 18.62
N GLY A 810 3.99 0.89 18.68
CA GLY A 810 5.26 1.34 19.22
C GLY A 810 5.25 1.52 20.74
N PRO A 811 6.43 1.80 21.36
CA PRO A 811 6.53 2.17 22.78
C PRO A 811 6.07 3.60 23.04
N ALA A 812 5.84 3.93 24.31
CA ALA A 812 5.85 5.29 24.82
C ALA A 812 6.88 5.37 25.94
N LEU A 813 7.72 6.38 25.91
CA LEU A 813 8.96 6.39 26.67
C LEU A 813 8.89 7.31 27.90
N GLU A 814 9.65 6.93 28.93
CA GLU A 814 9.84 7.75 30.13
C GLU A 814 11.31 7.63 30.58
N PRO A 815 11.99 8.77 30.84
CA PRO A 815 13.32 8.76 31.45
C PRO A 815 13.33 8.02 32.80
N GLY A 816 14.30 7.12 32.98
CA GLY A 816 14.52 6.37 34.21
C GLY A 816 15.59 6.98 35.11
N GLU A 817 15.92 6.30 36.19
CA GLU A 817 17.00 6.69 37.09
C GLU A 817 18.35 6.67 36.34
N GLY A 818 19.16 7.72 36.53
CA GLY A 818 20.44 7.88 35.84
C GLY A 818 20.34 8.35 34.38
N PHE A 819 19.15 8.78 33.93
CA PHE A 819 18.99 9.34 32.59
C PHE A 819 19.83 10.60 32.39
N VAL A 820 20.65 10.59 31.36
CA VAL A 820 21.37 11.76 30.84
C VAL A 820 20.99 11.92 29.38
N GLY A 821 20.32 13.04 29.05
CA GLY A 821 19.84 13.25 27.69
C GLY A 821 18.71 14.28 27.63
N ARG A 822 17.89 14.22 26.62
CA ARG A 822 16.77 15.14 26.39
C ARG A 822 15.53 14.43 25.88
N VAL A 823 14.37 14.88 26.32
CA VAL A 823 13.10 14.59 25.66
C VAL A 823 12.95 15.59 24.50
N LEU A 824 12.93 15.11 23.28
CA LEU A 824 12.82 15.92 22.06
C LEU A 824 11.37 16.21 21.71
N ALA A 825 10.50 15.18 21.81
CA ALA A 825 9.09 15.31 21.58
C ALA A 825 8.29 14.46 22.57
N SER A 826 7.11 14.95 22.97
CA SER A 826 6.20 14.23 23.87
C SER A 826 4.76 14.36 23.41
N TYR A 827 3.93 13.41 23.78
CA TYR A 827 2.48 13.51 23.59
C TYR A 827 1.90 14.64 24.46
N PRO A 828 0.82 15.32 24.00
CA PRO A 828 0.19 16.39 24.76
C PRO A 828 -0.21 15.96 26.17
N LYS A 829 -0.04 16.83 27.17
CA LYS A 829 -0.32 16.47 28.59
C LYS A 829 -1.80 16.42 28.95
N ASN A 830 -2.62 17.29 28.36
CA ASN A 830 -3.99 17.57 28.85
C ASN A 830 -5.08 17.32 27.80
N GLN A 831 -4.75 16.63 26.70
CA GLN A 831 -5.69 16.34 25.63
C GLN A 831 -5.30 15.05 24.91
N SER A 832 -6.26 14.44 24.22
CA SER A 832 -5.97 13.29 23.37
C SER A 832 -4.98 13.66 22.27
N PRO A 833 -3.95 12.84 22.03
CA PRO A 833 -3.04 13.04 20.91
C PRO A 833 -3.63 12.64 19.55
N LEU A 834 -4.78 11.95 19.52
CA LEU A 834 -5.37 11.40 18.31
C LEU A 834 -5.75 12.48 17.31
N MET A 835 -5.20 12.37 16.09
CA MET A 835 -5.51 13.24 14.96
C MET A 835 -6.35 12.50 13.89
N SER A 836 -6.10 11.20 13.70
CA SER A 836 -6.82 10.37 12.73
C SER A 836 -6.68 8.88 13.07
N GLY A 837 -7.75 8.12 12.91
CA GLY A 837 -7.79 6.69 13.18
C GLY A 837 -8.49 6.33 14.50
N TYR A 838 -7.98 5.30 15.20
CA TYR A 838 -8.54 4.78 16.45
C TYR A 838 -7.47 4.65 17.54
N LEU A 839 -7.77 5.18 18.71
CA LEU A 839 -6.91 5.12 19.90
C LEU A 839 -7.76 4.83 21.12
N LEU A 840 -7.56 3.66 21.73
CA LEU A 840 -8.19 3.28 22.99
C LEU A 840 -7.26 3.63 24.15
N HIS A 841 -7.81 4.28 25.18
CA HIS A 841 -7.09 4.70 26.40
C HIS A 841 -5.84 5.55 26.13
N GLY A 842 -6.02 6.54 25.23
CA GLY A 842 -4.97 7.48 24.82
C GLY A 842 -4.39 8.33 25.97
N GLU A 843 -5.06 8.39 27.14
CA GLU A 843 -4.55 9.02 28.36
C GLU A 843 -3.25 8.38 28.86
N LYS A 844 -2.97 7.13 28.52
CA LYS A 844 -1.70 6.43 28.82
C LYS A 844 -0.49 7.09 28.13
N LEU A 845 -0.73 7.79 27.03
CA LEU A 845 0.32 8.50 26.29
C LEU A 845 0.57 9.92 26.82
N GLN A 846 -0.38 10.52 27.55
CA GLN A 846 -0.31 11.94 27.94
C GLN A 846 0.96 12.28 28.69
N GLY A 847 1.71 13.25 28.15
CA GLY A 847 2.98 13.71 28.70
C GLY A 847 4.16 12.75 28.56
N LYS A 848 3.95 11.56 27.99
CA LYS A 848 5.02 10.60 27.74
C LYS A 848 5.83 10.98 26.50
N ALA A 849 7.09 10.59 26.48
CA ALA A 849 7.98 10.93 25.37
C ALA A 849 7.72 10.04 24.14
N ALA A 850 7.66 10.68 22.98
CA ALA A 850 7.64 10.05 21.67
C ALA A 850 9.05 10.01 21.03
N ALA A 851 9.94 10.94 21.39
CA ALA A 851 11.31 10.97 20.91
C ALA A 851 12.25 11.41 22.05
N ILE A 852 13.32 10.65 22.24
CA ILE A 852 14.32 10.89 23.29
C ILE A 852 15.72 10.80 22.69
N GLU A 853 16.61 11.73 23.07
CA GLU A 853 18.05 11.61 22.95
C GLU A 853 18.64 11.11 24.26
N VAL A 854 19.40 10.02 24.24
CA VAL A 854 20.16 9.51 25.38
C VAL A 854 21.65 9.72 25.13
N GLN A 855 22.36 10.37 26.04
CA GLN A 855 23.81 10.49 25.99
C GLN A 855 24.45 9.23 26.56
N GLN A 856 25.39 8.60 25.84
CA GLN A 856 26.15 7.46 26.30
C GLN A 856 27.62 7.61 25.92
N GLY A 857 28.47 7.88 26.90
CA GLY A 857 29.87 8.25 26.63
C GLY A 857 29.97 9.56 25.86
N ARG A 858 30.66 9.55 24.72
CA ARG A 858 30.81 10.73 23.84
C ARG A 858 29.73 10.81 22.74
N GLY A 859 28.95 9.77 22.55
CA GLY A 859 27.92 9.66 21.50
C GLY A 859 26.50 9.73 22.06
N ARG A 860 25.55 9.46 21.19
CA ARG A 860 24.13 9.63 21.45
C ARG A 860 23.31 8.48 20.84
N VAL A 861 22.21 8.16 21.53
CA VAL A 861 21.18 7.24 21.00
C VAL A 861 19.88 8.03 20.88
N TYR A 862 19.33 8.06 19.66
CA TYR A 862 18.03 8.61 19.36
C TYR A 862 17.00 7.49 19.35
N LEU A 863 16.05 7.56 20.27
CA LEU A 863 14.92 6.64 20.36
C LEU A 863 13.69 7.34 19.81
N LEU A 864 13.27 6.98 18.60
CA LEU A 864 12.06 7.50 17.96
C LEU A 864 10.96 6.43 18.14
N ALA A 865 10.09 6.63 19.14
CA ALA A 865 9.06 5.68 19.54
C ALA A 865 7.86 5.63 18.58
N PHE A 866 8.11 5.86 17.31
CA PHE A 866 7.18 5.82 16.19
C PHE A 866 7.94 5.52 14.90
N ARG A 867 7.23 5.31 13.78
CA ARG A 867 7.84 5.04 12.46
C ARG A 867 7.98 6.35 11.68
N PRO A 868 9.15 7.03 11.71
CA PRO A 868 9.31 8.38 11.15
C PRO A 868 9.21 8.44 9.64
N GLN A 869 9.39 7.32 8.96
CA GLN A 869 9.40 7.20 7.50
C GLN A 869 8.18 6.44 6.93
N TRP A 870 7.26 6.02 7.79
CA TRP A 870 6.21 5.05 7.51
C TRP A 870 5.74 5.01 6.06
N ARG A 871 6.03 3.90 5.38
CA ARG A 871 5.65 3.59 3.99
C ARG A 871 5.97 4.73 2.99
N GLY A 872 6.98 5.54 3.24
CA GLY A 872 7.28 6.71 2.42
C GLY A 872 6.16 7.75 2.36
N GLN A 873 5.29 7.80 3.37
CA GLN A 873 4.12 8.70 3.44
C GLN A 873 4.28 9.80 4.50
N SER A 874 4.98 9.50 5.61
CA SER A 874 5.12 10.42 6.75
C SER A 874 6.20 11.47 6.53
N HIS A 875 6.09 12.27 5.46
CA HIS A 875 7.08 13.29 5.07
C HIS A 875 7.31 14.33 6.17
N GLY A 876 6.27 14.66 6.95
CA GLY A 876 6.35 15.62 8.04
C GLY A 876 7.30 15.22 9.18
N THR A 877 7.73 13.94 9.23
CA THR A 877 8.57 13.41 10.31
C THR A 877 9.97 12.95 9.87
N TYR A 878 10.32 13.04 8.60
CA TYR A 878 11.65 12.63 8.11
C TYR A 878 12.79 13.36 8.83
N LYS A 879 12.60 14.61 9.21
CA LYS A 879 13.63 15.40 9.90
C LYS A 879 14.05 14.82 11.26
N PHE A 880 13.19 14.07 11.94
CA PHE A 880 13.59 13.45 13.20
C PHE A 880 14.81 12.56 13.08
N PHE A 881 14.93 11.78 12.00
CA PHE A 881 16.09 10.94 11.80
C PHE A 881 17.18 11.57 10.91
N MET A 882 16.81 12.42 9.95
CA MET A 882 17.79 13.08 9.08
C MET A 882 18.65 14.09 9.84
N ASN A 883 18.07 14.83 10.78
CA ASN A 883 18.83 15.72 11.66
C ASN A 883 19.78 14.91 12.55
N ALA A 884 19.29 13.82 13.14
CA ALA A 884 20.10 12.98 14.02
C ALA A 884 21.35 12.39 13.34
N ILE A 885 21.33 12.19 12.02
CA ILE A 885 22.49 11.74 11.25
C ILE A 885 23.72 12.66 11.43
N TYR A 886 23.49 13.97 11.59
CA TYR A 886 24.58 14.95 11.71
C TYR A 886 25.01 15.22 13.15
N GLU A 887 24.34 14.69 14.15
CA GLU A 887 24.60 14.94 15.57
C GLU A 887 25.97 14.45 16.04
N SER A 888 26.48 13.37 15.44
CA SER A 888 27.86 12.88 15.71
C SER A 888 28.96 13.89 15.34
N GLN A 889 28.59 14.98 14.65
CA GLN A 889 29.51 16.02 14.20
C GLN A 889 29.52 17.25 15.12
N GLY A 890 28.82 17.19 16.27
CA GLY A 890 28.88 18.22 17.29
C GLY A 890 28.03 19.46 17.04
N LEU A 891 26.90 19.28 16.33
CA LEU A 891 25.94 20.38 16.08
C LEU A 891 25.31 20.91 17.39
N SER A 892 24.99 20.04 18.32
CA SER A 892 24.55 20.44 19.66
C SER A 892 25.79 20.60 20.55
N ASN A 893 26.07 21.85 20.97
CA ASN A 893 27.04 22.11 22.02
C ASN A 893 26.56 21.39 23.29
N PRO A 894 27.39 20.63 24.02
CA PRO A 894 27.01 20.10 25.31
C PRO A 894 26.98 21.23 26.36
N SER A 895 26.05 22.18 26.25
CA SER A 895 25.64 22.98 27.40
C SER A 895 25.00 22.01 28.37
N SER A 896 25.56 21.89 29.54
CA SER A 896 25.23 20.95 30.62
C SER A 896 23.74 20.57 30.64
N PRO A 897 23.40 19.28 30.73
CA PRO A 897 22.01 18.85 30.81
C PRO A 897 21.37 19.54 32.01
N LYS A 898 20.26 20.25 31.77
CA LYS A 898 19.39 20.64 32.88
C LYS A 898 18.85 19.34 33.49
N PRO A 899 19.08 19.10 34.80
CA PRO A 899 18.55 17.91 35.44
C PRO A 899 17.02 17.90 35.27
N ALA A 900 16.46 16.88 34.70
CA ALA A 900 15.04 16.65 34.63
C ALA A 900 14.52 16.50 36.08
N GLY A 901 13.76 17.49 36.53
CA GLY A 901 12.91 17.38 37.72
C GLY A 901 13.57 17.40 39.10
N ALA A 902 14.09 18.54 39.53
CA ALA A 902 14.04 18.88 40.96
C ALA A 902 12.68 19.54 41.21
N THR A 903 11.75 18.81 41.80
CA THR A 903 10.56 19.35 42.43
C THR A 903 11.04 20.36 43.50
N PRO A 904 10.56 21.58 43.55
CA PRO A 904 10.92 22.51 44.63
C PRO A 904 10.43 21.92 45.96
N THR A 905 11.36 21.65 46.86
CA THR A 905 11.04 21.33 48.24
C THR A 905 10.30 22.53 48.83
N PRO A 906 9.14 22.34 49.49
CA PRO A 906 8.45 23.47 50.14
C PRO A 906 9.35 24.05 51.22
N PRO A 907 9.34 25.37 51.48
CA PRO A 907 10.14 25.93 52.53
C PRO A 907 9.63 25.46 53.91
N ASP A 908 10.57 24.96 54.71
CA ASP A 908 10.34 24.62 56.10
C ASP A 908 9.68 25.80 56.83
N LYS A 909 8.45 25.60 57.28
CA LYS A 909 7.84 26.48 58.30
C LYS A 909 8.52 26.20 59.60
N LYS A 910 9.50 27.04 59.94
CA LYS A 910 9.89 27.25 61.31
C LYS A 910 9.17 28.50 61.84
N GLY A 911 8.43 28.34 62.89
CA GLY A 911 7.80 29.36 63.72
C GLY A 911 6.41 28.98 64.21
#